data_8385945838712953df1b5db9f0e4ddb5
#
_entry.id   8385945838712953df1b5db9f0e4ddb5
#
_cell.length_a   1.000
_cell.length_b   1.000
_cell.length_c   1.000
_cell.angle_alpha   90.00
_cell.angle_beta   90.00
_cell.angle_gamma   90.00
#
_symmetry.space_group_name_H-M   'P 1'
#
loop_
_entity.id
_entity.type
_entity.pdbx_description
1 polymer ?
#
loop_
_entity_poly.entity_id
_entity_poly.type
_entity_poly.pdbx_seq_one_letter_code
_entity_poly.pdbx_strand_id
1 'polypeptide(L)'
;MKNLFVLLVITILLSACSPETSEENATPIGDWRHHGGNHNSDKYAPLDQIEGGNFSELEVAWRYRSPDLDLPKDLAYPTGDYRAVPLVVNGIMYVNSNHGLISALDSATGKELWVFDPKSYELGPPLFFPLQTRGIEYWTDGEIERIFIATSGKQLVSVDIHTGLPDPNFGNNGYVDLKQNFGRLEFEMNNITHGAPPIAVGSTVIVGSKIYDFSMINRSPPGHVRAYDAYTGDFKWRFNTIPQAGEFGNETWENDSWRVTGNTNVWTYMSADEEAGIVYLPTSTPTNDYWGGFRLGENLFAESIVALDIETGERIWHFQTVHHGVWDYDVASAPNLVDIEVDGKAIKAIAQVSKTAFTYVFDRITGEPVWPIEERPVAQSDIPGERLHPTQPFPTKPAPFDRQGISEDDLIDFTPEIAETAREMAKEYVLGPIFTPPIVRGSNGKRSTFVVPGAGGGANFPGATVDPETGIIYIPSATLPHGMGLVAPPAGTSDWPYTIQMDTQIGPFGLPLLKPPYRRITAIDLNTGEHVWQIPFGKGPADHPMLEHLDLPPLGSVFSDVVAEGGVLITKTLLISYLAQRDEIDPEAHGSILVAHDKMTGELLGEVLVDQRLHGPPMSYQVGDKQYIAVAGGGRDDDNELLVFALPN
;
A
#
# COMPACT_ATOMS: atom_id res chain seq x y z
N MET A 1 -68.65 -60.11 -8.79
CA MET A 1 -67.27 -60.07 -9.15
C MET A 1 -66.88 -58.59 -9.08
N LYS A 2 -66.25 -58.16 -7.97
CA LYS A 2 -65.90 -56.79 -7.69
C LYS A 2 -64.38 -56.68 -7.85
N ASN A 3 -63.92 -55.91 -8.84
CA ASN A 3 -62.50 -55.61 -9.02
C ASN A 3 -62.09 -54.45 -8.11
N LEU A 4 -61.13 -54.73 -7.24
CA LEU A 4 -60.51 -53.77 -6.31
C LEU A 4 -59.25 -53.19 -7.02
N PHE A 5 -59.28 -51.91 -7.36
CA PHE A 5 -58.09 -51.17 -7.82
C PHE A 5 -57.31 -50.65 -6.60
N VAL A 6 -56.09 -51.12 -6.42
CA VAL A 6 -55.17 -50.59 -5.43
C VAL A 6 -54.35 -49.47 -6.10
N LEU A 7 -54.54 -48.26 -5.61
CA LEU A 7 -53.74 -47.09 -6.06
C LEU A 7 -52.44 -47.04 -5.21
N LEU A 8 -51.32 -47.27 -5.88
CA LEU A 8 -49.97 -47.14 -5.28
C LEU A 8 -49.53 -45.67 -5.38
N VAL A 9 -49.52 -44.94 -4.25
CA VAL A 9 -48.97 -43.58 -4.18
C VAL A 9 -47.45 -43.70 -3.95
N ILE A 10 -46.67 -43.39 -4.98
CA ILE A 10 -45.20 -43.23 -4.85
C ILE A 10 -44.92 -41.81 -4.42
N THR A 11 -44.54 -41.67 -3.15
CA THR A 11 -44.01 -40.39 -2.61
C THR A 11 -42.55 -40.27 -3.02
N ILE A 12 -42.27 -39.40 -3.99
CA ILE A 12 -40.92 -39.03 -4.37
C ILE A 12 -40.44 -38.00 -3.31
N LEU A 13 -39.54 -38.41 -2.43
CA LEU A 13 -38.74 -37.53 -1.60
C LEU A 13 -37.69 -36.82 -2.49
N LEU A 14 -37.99 -35.61 -2.86
CA LEU A 14 -36.98 -34.69 -3.36
C LEU A 14 -36.09 -34.26 -2.16
N SER A 15 -34.93 -34.91 -2.03
CA SER A 15 -33.83 -34.36 -1.23
C SER A 15 -33.34 -33.09 -1.97
N ALA A 16 -33.68 -31.94 -1.45
CA ALA A 16 -33.02 -30.70 -1.79
C ALA A 16 -31.60 -30.81 -1.22
N CYS A 17 -30.60 -31.07 -2.10
CA CYS A 17 -29.22 -30.73 -1.80
C CYS A 17 -29.17 -29.21 -1.73
N SER A 18 -29.10 -28.66 -0.52
CA SER A 18 -28.55 -27.34 -0.31
C SER A 18 -27.08 -27.43 -0.75
N PRO A 19 -26.54 -26.48 -1.51
CA PRO A 19 -25.12 -26.42 -1.68
C PRO A 19 -24.49 -26.23 -0.31
N GLU A 20 -23.67 -27.17 0.14
CA GLU A 20 -22.72 -26.94 1.21
C GLU A 20 -21.86 -25.76 0.78
N THR A 21 -22.08 -24.60 1.40
CA THR A 21 -21.17 -23.48 1.29
C THR A 21 -19.83 -23.96 1.83
N SER A 22 -18.78 -23.81 1.04
CA SER A 22 -17.42 -24.18 1.37
C SER A 22 -16.94 -23.37 2.59
N GLU A 23 -17.14 -23.88 3.79
CA GLU A 23 -16.48 -23.39 5.02
C GLU A 23 -14.98 -23.77 5.06
N GLU A 24 -14.48 -24.48 4.05
CA GLU A 24 -13.13 -25.05 4.08
C GLU A 24 -11.98 -24.02 3.91
N ASN A 25 -12.26 -22.76 3.51
CA ASN A 25 -11.22 -21.73 3.29
C ASN A 25 -11.30 -20.49 4.20
N ALA A 26 -12.20 -20.47 5.18
CA ALA A 26 -12.28 -19.36 6.11
C ALA A 26 -11.06 -19.35 7.04
N THR A 27 -10.35 -18.21 7.12
CA THR A 27 -9.28 -18.03 8.13
C THR A 27 -9.83 -18.29 9.52
N PRO A 28 -9.23 -19.21 10.33
CA PRO A 28 -9.69 -19.45 11.68
C PRO A 28 -9.71 -18.16 12.49
N ILE A 29 -10.74 -17.99 13.34
CA ILE A 29 -10.81 -16.85 14.25
C ILE A 29 -9.54 -16.84 15.12
N GLY A 30 -8.83 -15.70 15.09
CA GLY A 30 -7.58 -15.52 15.82
C GLY A 30 -6.31 -15.68 14.99
N ASP A 31 -6.37 -16.27 13.80
CA ASP A 31 -5.24 -16.26 12.86
C ASP A 31 -5.17 -14.96 12.07
N TRP A 32 -3.97 -14.68 11.52
CA TRP A 32 -3.70 -13.57 10.59
C TRP A 32 -2.77 -14.09 9.50
N ARG A 33 -3.35 -14.65 8.44
CA ARG A 33 -2.61 -15.50 7.48
C ARG A 33 -1.95 -14.75 6.33
N HIS A 34 -2.39 -13.52 6.05
CA HIS A 34 -1.88 -12.67 4.97
C HIS A 34 -1.60 -11.27 5.51
N HIS A 35 -0.87 -10.46 4.75
CA HIS A 35 -0.52 -9.09 5.16
C HIS A 35 -1.73 -8.23 5.54
N GLY A 36 -2.89 -8.44 4.92
CA GLY A 36 -4.15 -7.77 5.20
C GLY A 36 -5.14 -8.60 6.04
N GLY A 37 -4.67 -9.65 6.72
CA GLY A 37 -5.51 -10.64 7.41
C GLY A 37 -5.94 -11.77 6.49
N ASN A 38 -6.39 -11.43 5.29
CA ASN A 38 -6.80 -12.32 4.22
C ASN A 38 -6.45 -11.72 2.84
N HIS A 39 -6.74 -12.42 1.76
CA HIS A 39 -6.48 -11.96 0.39
C HIS A 39 -7.39 -10.79 -0.07
N ASN A 40 -8.49 -10.48 0.65
CA ASN A 40 -9.30 -9.29 0.39
C ASN A 40 -8.63 -8.00 0.85
N SER A 41 -7.55 -8.10 1.65
CA SER A 41 -6.85 -6.94 2.25
C SER A 41 -7.77 -6.03 3.08
N ASP A 42 -8.74 -6.63 3.78
CA ASP A 42 -9.72 -5.87 4.58
C ASP A 42 -9.13 -5.33 5.89
N LYS A 43 -8.05 -5.95 6.40
CA LYS A 43 -7.39 -5.63 7.68
C LYS A 43 -8.37 -5.59 8.84
N TYR A 44 -9.29 -6.54 8.83
CA TYR A 44 -10.32 -6.71 9.84
C TYR A 44 -10.03 -7.93 10.72
N ALA A 45 -9.96 -7.72 12.03
CA ALA A 45 -9.91 -8.78 13.03
C ALA A 45 -11.28 -8.86 13.74
N PRO A 46 -12.05 -9.95 13.61
CA PRO A 46 -13.37 -10.10 14.26
C PRO A 46 -13.25 -10.38 15.76
N LEU A 47 -12.41 -9.59 16.46
CA LEU A 47 -12.09 -9.71 17.87
C LEU A 47 -12.62 -8.51 18.65
N ASP A 48 -12.96 -8.71 19.94
CA ASP A 48 -13.59 -7.70 20.80
C ASP A 48 -13.16 -7.75 22.28
N GLN A 49 -12.13 -8.52 22.64
CA GLN A 49 -11.61 -8.51 24.01
C GLN A 49 -10.96 -7.16 24.35
N ILE A 50 -10.24 -6.59 23.36
CA ILE A 50 -9.71 -5.23 23.44
C ILE A 50 -10.79 -4.31 22.89
N GLU A 51 -11.29 -3.42 23.75
CA GLU A 51 -12.36 -2.46 23.45
C GLU A 51 -12.04 -1.07 24.02
N GLY A 52 -12.86 -0.06 23.71
CA GLY A 52 -12.60 1.33 24.14
C GLY A 52 -12.47 1.50 25.65
N GLY A 53 -13.18 0.67 26.44
CA GLY A 53 -13.14 0.74 27.91
C GLY A 53 -11.83 0.24 28.53
N ASN A 54 -11.03 -0.55 27.83
CA ASN A 54 -9.82 -1.17 28.36
C ASN A 54 -8.56 -0.92 27.48
N PHE A 55 -8.69 -0.23 26.35
CA PHE A 55 -7.56 -0.02 25.42
C PHE A 55 -6.35 0.65 26.09
N SER A 56 -6.58 1.64 26.94
CA SER A 56 -5.49 2.35 27.65
C SER A 56 -4.80 1.49 28.74
N GLU A 57 -5.31 0.29 29.02
CA GLU A 57 -4.70 -0.68 29.94
C GLU A 57 -3.71 -1.61 29.22
N LEU A 58 -3.59 -1.52 27.90
CA LEU A 58 -2.66 -2.35 27.12
C LEU A 58 -1.22 -2.12 27.58
N GLU A 59 -0.52 -3.24 27.74
CA GLU A 59 0.90 -3.27 28.03
C GLU A 59 1.66 -4.05 26.96
N VAL A 60 2.97 -3.82 26.83
CA VAL A 60 3.83 -4.65 25.98
C VAL A 60 3.92 -6.04 26.62
N ALA A 61 3.26 -7.01 26.00
CA ALA A 61 3.28 -8.41 26.43
C ALA A 61 4.66 -9.05 26.18
N TRP A 62 5.25 -8.76 25.02
CA TRP A 62 6.60 -9.19 24.66
C TRP A 62 7.15 -8.36 23.48
N ARG A 63 8.48 -8.42 23.29
CA ARG A 63 9.21 -7.81 22.17
C ARG A 63 10.08 -8.87 21.51
N TYR A 64 10.29 -8.74 20.20
CA TYR A 64 11.21 -9.56 19.46
C TYR A 64 12.15 -8.66 18.65
N ARG A 65 13.44 -8.72 18.98
CA ARG A 65 14.49 -7.98 18.30
C ARG A 65 14.79 -8.61 16.95
N SER A 66 14.84 -7.82 15.89
CA SER A 66 15.13 -8.31 14.54
C SER A 66 16.49 -9.02 14.46
N PRO A 67 16.55 -10.21 13.86
CA PRO A 67 17.81 -10.95 13.69
C PRO A 67 18.81 -10.25 12.75
N ASP A 68 18.40 -9.25 11.98
CA ASP A 68 19.30 -8.41 11.17
C ASP A 68 20.41 -7.77 11.99
N LEU A 69 20.13 -7.46 13.25
CA LEU A 69 21.08 -6.79 14.15
C LEU A 69 22.27 -7.65 14.55
N ASP A 70 22.18 -8.97 14.30
CA ASP A 70 23.25 -9.94 14.55
C ASP A 70 24.06 -10.28 13.30
N LEU A 71 23.68 -9.72 12.13
CA LEU A 71 24.43 -9.92 10.89
C LEU A 71 25.84 -9.28 10.99
N PRO A 72 26.85 -9.88 10.33
CA PRO A 72 28.17 -9.27 10.23
C PRO A 72 28.11 -7.86 9.65
N LYS A 73 28.70 -6.89 10.33
CA LYS A 73 28.63 -5.47 9.95
C LYS A 73 29.22 -5.13 8.57
N ASP A 74 30.10 -5.96 8.07
CA ASP A 74 30.71 -5.85 6.73
C ASP A 74 29.81 -6.41 5.62
N LEU A 75 28.79 -7.18 5.98
CA LEU A 75 27.78 -7.75 5.07
C LEU A 75 26.42 -7.07 5.20
N ALA A 76 26.12 -6.49 6.35
CA ALA A 76 24.86 -5.82 6.59
C ALA A 76 24.79 -4.48 5.84
N TYR A 77 23.78 -4.33 4.99
CA TYR A 77 23.47 -3.04 4.37
C TYR A 77 22.60 -2.19 5.31
N PRO A 78 22.66 -0.84 5.20
CA PRO A 78 21.77 0.01 5.97
C PRO A 78 20.30 -0.35 5.74
N THR A 79 19.58 -0.62 6.81
CA THR A 79 18.15 -0.85 6.81
C THR A 79 17.39 0.45 6.99
N GLY A 80 16.18 0.53 6.44
CA GLY A 80 15.21 1.58 6.74
C GLY A 80 14.30 1.17 7.88
N ASP A 81 13.18 1.87 7.93
CA ASP A 81 12.13 1.59 8.89
C ASP A 81 11.68 0.14 8.81
N TYR A 82 11.41 -0.47 9.94
CA TYR A 82 10.94 -1.84 10.01
C TYR A 82 9.42 -1.88 9.80
N ARG A 83 9.01 -2.29 8.60
CA ARG A 83 7.62 -2.23 8.12
C ARG A 83 7.00 -3.59 7.89
N ALA A 84 7.56 -4.64 8.45
CA ALA A 84 7.04 -5.99 8.32
C ALA A 84 5.65 -6.10 8.96
N VAL A 85 4.74 -6.79 8.27
CA VAL A 85 3.48 -7.27 8.86
C VAL A 85 3.69 -8.75 9.18
N PRO A 86 3.65 -9.15 10.46
CA PRO A 86 3.77 -10.55 10.82
C PRO A 86 2.51 -11.34 10.43
N LEU A 87 2.67 -12.65 10.24
CA LEU A 87 1.56 -13.59 10.05
C LEU A 87 1.40 -14.43 11.30
N VAL A 88 0.18 -14.84 11.61
CA VAL A 88 -0.10 -15.80 12.69
C VAL A 88 -0.91 -16.96 12.13
N VAL A 89 -0.36 -18.16 12.25
CA VAL A 89 -0.97 -19.40 11.78
C VAL A 89 -0.89 -20.43 12.90
N ASN A 90 -2.03 -20.92 13.35
CA ASN A 90 -2.11 -21.97 14.38
C ASN A 90 -1.28 -21.67 15.65
N GLY A 91 -1.24 -20.42 16.11
CA GLY A 91 -0.53 -19.98 17.30
C GLY A 91 0.99 -19.81 17.13
N ILE A 92 1.50 -19.88 15.92
CA ILE A 92 2.88 -19.53 15.57
C ILE A 92 2.88 -18.25 14.77
N MET A 93 3.73 -17.29 15.16
CA MET A 93 3.93 -16.05 14.45
C MET A 93 5.16 -16.16 13.53
N TYR A 94 4.98 -15.73 12.29
CA TYR A 94 6.06 -15.65 11.30
C TYR A 94 6.30 -14.20 10.93
N VAL A 95 7.53 -13.75 10.99
CA VAL A 95 7.90 -12.36 10.66
C VAL A 95 9.23 -12.34 9.91
N ASN A 96 9.31 -11.45 8.92
CA ASN A 96 10.56 -11.23 8.19
C ASN A 96 11.31 -10.02 8.72
N SER A 97 12.64 -10.04 8.57
CA SER A 97 13.51 -8.88 8.76
C SER A 97 13.65 -8.06 7.47
N ASN A 98 14.29 -6.89 7.55
CA ASN A 98 14.58 -6.06 6.38
C ASN A 98 15.55 -6.73 5.39
N HIS A 99 16.46 -7.59 5.83
CA HIS A 99 17.34 -8.40 4.97
C HIS A 99 16.67 -9.68 4.46
N GLY A 100 15.43 -9.96 4.88
CA GLY A 100 14.65 -11.10 4.43
C GLY A 100 14.86 -12.37 5.24
N LEU A 101 15.47 -12.31 6.43
CA LEU A 101 15.46 -13.42 7.36
C LEU A 101 14.02 -13.66 7.82
N ILE A 102 13.62 -14.91 8.02
CA ILE A 102 12.28 -15.28 8.49
C ILE A 102 12.43 -15.91 9.87
N SER A 103 11.69 -15.39 10.84
CA SER A 103 11.63 -15.92 12.21
C SER A 103 10.27 -16.52 12.48
N ALA A 104 10.23 -17.71 13.09
CA ALA A 104 9.04 -18.30 13.67
C ALA A 104 9.08 -18.16 15.19
N LEU A 105 8.01 -17.65 15.77
CA LEU A 105 7.89 -17.32 17.17
C LEU A 105 6.66 -18.00 17.76
N ASP A 106 6.73 -18.44 19.00
CA ASP A 106 5.51 -18.70 19.79
C ASP A 106 4.75 -17.39 19.95
N SER A 107 3.55 -17.32 19.42
CA SER A 107 2.82 -16.04 19.31
C SER A 107 2.30 -15.52 20.67
N ALA A 108 2.20 -16.37 21.71
CA ALA A 108 1.83 -15.95 23.05
C ALA A 108 2.99 -15.33 23.85
N THR A 109 4.23 -15.73 23.55
CA THR A 109 5.39 -15.41 24.40
C THR A 109 6.54 -14.69 23.67
N GLY A 110 6.51 -14.65 22.35
CA GLY A 110 7.61 -14.13 21.52
C GLY A 110 8.86 -15.02 21.50
N LYS A 111 8.78 -16.24 22.08
CA LYS A 111 9.91 -17.15 22.09
C LYS A 111 10.23 -17.63 20.67
N GLU A 112 11.47 -17.44 20.24
CA GLU A 112 11.97 -17.91 18.96
C GLU A 112 11.98 -19.44 18.89
N LEU A 113 11.41 -19.98 17.83
CA LEU A 113 11.37 -21.42 17.51
C LEU A 113 12.45 -21.77 16.48
N TRP A 114 12.56 -20.98 15.43
CA TRP A 114 13.60 -21.08 14.41
C TRP A 114 13.77 -19.75 13.65
N VAL A 115 14.95 -19.56 13.05
CA VAL A 115 15.24 -18.47 12.11
C VAL A 115 15.80 -19.08 10.83
N PHE A 116 15.24 -18.66 9.71
CA PHE A 116 15.76 -18.97 8.38
C PHE A 116 16.48 -17.75 7.79
N ASP A 117 17.71 -17.95 7.31
CA ASP A 117 18.51 -16.92 6.65
C ASP A 117 18.66 -17.27 5.15
N PRO A 118 18.02 -16.53 4.22
CA PRO A 118 18.16 -16.72 2.77
C PRO A 118 19.51 -16.27 2.24
N LYS A 119 20.33 -15.58 3.04
CA LYS A 119 21.63 -14.97 2.67
C LYS A 119 21.55 -14.05 1.46
N SER A 120 20.43 -13.36 1.31
CA SER A 120 20.18 -12.46 0.18
C SER A 120 21.18 -11.31 0.11
N TYR A 121 21.73 -10.90 1.25
CA TYR A 121 22.79 -9.88 1.39
C TYR A 121 24.13 -10.30 0.76
N GLU A 122 24.42 -11.59 0.63
CA GLU A 122 25.63 -12.10 -0.03
C GLU A 122 25.59 -11.90 -1.56
N LEU A 123 24.40 -11.65 -2.14
CA LEU A 123 24.20 -11.48 -3.58
C LEU A 123 24.46 -10.06 -4.08
N GLY A 124 24.93 -9.19 -3.21
CA GLY A 124 25.29 -7.81 -3.48
C GLY A 124 24.28 -6.80 -2.96
N PRO A 125 24.68 -5.52 -2.88
CA PRO A 125 23.81 -4.47 -2.36
C PRO A 125 22.59 -4.28 -3.26
N PRO A 126 21.41 -4.06 -2.68
CA PRO A 126 20.31 -3.50 -3.42
C PRO A 126 20.66 -2.07 -3.82
N LEU A 127 20.22 -1.65 -4.99
CA LEU A 127 20.47 -0.28 -5.46
C LEU A 127 19.72 0.77 -4.61
N PHE A 128 18.69 0.33 -3.92
CA PHE A 128 17.84 1.17 -3.10
C PHE A 128 18.22 1.10 -1.64
N PHE A 129 18.53 2.24 -1.11
CA PHE A 129 18.70 2.40 0.32
C PHE A 129 17.61 3.34 0.86
N PRO A 130 17.16 3.07 2.04
CA PRO A 130 17.41 1.92 2.91
C PRO A 130 16.63 0.68 2.51
N LEU A 131 17.14 -0.50 2.90
CA LEU A 131 16.50 -1.81 2.67
C LEU A 131 15.23 -1.92 3.49
N GLN A 132 14.13 -2.28 2.83
CA GLN A 132 12.81 -2.47 3.47
C GLN A 132 12.10 -3.65 2.85
N THR A 133 11.78 -4.66 3.67
CA THR A 133 10.95 -5.79 3.27
C THR A 133 9.67 -5.76 4.11
N ARG A 134 8.50 -5.76 3.45
CA ARG A 134 7.21 -5.45 4.08
C ARG A 134 6.42 -6.65 4.55
N GLY A 135 6.83 -7.86 4.18
CA GLY A 135 6.09 -9.05 4.59
C GLY A 135 6.51 -10.31 3.85
N ILE A 136 5.84 -11.36 4.21
CA ILE A 136 5.94 -12.72 3.70
C ILE A 136 4.53 -13.20 3.36
N GLU A 137 4.42 -14.31 2.63
CA GLU A 137 3.15 -14.90 2.25
C GLU A 137 3.05 -16.33 2.75
N TYR A 138 1.97 -16.66 3.43
CA TYR A 138 1.63 -18.03 3.82
C TYR A 138 0.79 -18.70 2.73
N TRP A 139 1.05 -19.99 2.50
CA TRP A 139 0.33 -20.80 1.55
C TRP A 139 0.14 -22.23 2.06
N THR A 140 -1.02 -22.79 1.76
CA THR A 140 -1.32 -24.21 2.03
C THR A 140 -2.29 -24.77 0.99
N ASP A 141 -2.18 -26.08 0.74
CA ASP A 141 -3.17 -26.88 0.02
C ASP A 141 -3.96 -27.82 0.97
N GLY A 142 -3.79 -27.63 2.30
CA GLY A 142 -4.37 -28.46 3.35
C GLY A 142 -3.46 -29.59 3.84
N GLU A 143 -2.42 -29.96 3.08
CA GLU A 143 -1.40 -30.96 3.46
C GLU A 143 0.00 -30.36 3.60
N ILE A 144 0.34 -29.47 2.67
CA ILE A 144 1.64 -28.74 2.62
C ILE A 144 1.41 -27.32 3.12
N GLU A 145 2.31 -26.85 3.98
CA GLU A 145 2.28 -25.48 4.48
C GLU A 145 3.64 -24.81 4.26
N ARG A 146 3.64 -23.62 3.64
CA ARG A 146 4.84 -22.87 3.22
C ARG A 146 4.75 -21.41 3.52
N ILE A 147 5.91 -20.79 3.63
CA ILE A 147 6.07 -19.34 3.54
C ILE A 147 6.87 -19.01 2.29
N PHE A 148 6.36 -18.05 1.52
CA PHE A 148 7.07 -17.47 0.39
C PHE A 148 7.59 -16.09 0.72
N ILE A 149 8.82 -15.77 0.26
CA ILE A 149 9.41 -14.44 0.32
C ILE A 149 10.11 -14.12 -0.99
N ALA A 150 9.90 -12.89 -1.49
CA ALA A 150 10.69 -12.33 -2.58
C ALA A 150 11.78 -11.42 -1.99
N THR A 151 13.05 -11.78 -2.16
CA THR A 151 14.17 -11.14 -1.48
C THR A 151 14.80 -10.00 -2.27
N SER A 152 15.52 -9.11 -1.58
CA SER A 152 16.33 -8.06 -2.22
C SER A 152 17.41 -8.65 -3.15
N GLY A 153 17.86 -9.89 -2.89
CA GLY A 153 18.76 -10.66 -3.75
C GLY A 153 18.14 -11.18 -5.05
N LYS A 154 16.89 -10.82 -5.34
CA LYS A 154 16.14 -11.25 -6.53
C LYS A 154 15.90 -12.75 -6.57
N GLN A 155 15.46 -13.31 -5.46
CA GLN A 155 15.07 -14.72 -5.34
C GLN A 155 13.66 -14.80 -4.78
N LEU A 156 12.86 -15.72 -5.31
CA LEU A 156 11.64 -16.21 -4.65
C LEU A 156 12.04 -17.46 -3.87
N VAL A 157 11.77 -17.45 -2.58
CA VAL A 157 12.16 -18.53 -1.67
C VAL A 157 10.91 -19.16 -1.09
N SER A 158 10.87 -20.50 -1.04
CA SER A 158 9.85 -21.31 -0.37
C SER A 158 10.45 -21.98 0.86
N VAL A 159 9.84 -21.76 2.02
CA VAL A 159 10.27 -22.29 3.31
C VAL A 159 9.13 -23.13 3.91
N ASP A 160 9.44 -24.36 4.33
CA ASP A 160 8.54 -25.21 5.09
C ASP A 160 8.33 -24.62 6.49
N ILE A 161 7.08 -24.38 6.89
CA ILE A 161 6.79 -23.68 8.14
C ILE A 161 7.12 -24.47 9.40
N HIS A 162 7.13 -25.81 9.33
CA HIS A 162 7.36 -26.66 10.48
C HIS A 162 8.85 -26.81 10.79
N THR A 163 9.68 -26.78 9.74
CA THR A 163 11.12 -27.03 9.88
C THR A 163 11.97 -25.77 9.77
N GLY A 164 11.44 -24.69 9.17
CA GLY A 164 12.22 -23.49 8.84
C GLY A 164 13.27 -23.73 7.76
N LEU A 165 13.17 -24.80 6.99
CA LEU A 165 14.11 -25.15 5.92
C LEU A 165 13.53 -24.85 4.54
N PRO A 166 14.38 -24.52 3.55
CA PRO A 166 13.94 -24.38 2.17
C PRO A 166 13.35 -25.69 1.65
N ASP A 167 12.24 -25.59 0.91
CA ASP A 167 11.61 -26.77 0.31
C ASP A 167 12.47 -27.33 -0.83
N PRO A 168 12.98 -28.57 -0.72
CA PRO A 168 13.86 -29.14 -1.74
C PRO A 168 13.17 -29.39 -3.09
N ASN A 169 11.83 -29.40 -3.13
CA ASN A 169 11.05 -29.65 -4.34
C ASN A 169 10.70 -28.35 -5.08
N PHE A 170 10.93 -27.17 -4.47
CA PHE A 170 10.64 -25.89 -5.06
C PHE A 170 11.88 -25.29 -5.75
N GLY A 171 11.82 -25.06 -7.06
CA GLY A 171 12.90 -24.48 -7.84
C GLY A 171 14.23 -25.22 -7.70
N ASN A 172 15.27 -24.49 -7.37
CA ASN A 172 16.58 -25.09 -7.04
C ASN A 172 16.75 -25.15 -5.52
N ASN A 173 16.32 -26.26 -4.90
CA ASN A 173 16.37 -26.47 -3.44
C ASN A 173 15.76 -25.31 -2.62
N GLY A 174 14.56 -24.90 -2.95
CA GLY A 174 13.81 -23.85 -2.27
C GLY A 174 13.90 -22.46 -2.91
N TYR A 175 14.65 -22.31 -4.01
CA TYR A 175 14.94 -21.00 -4.60
C TYR A 175 14.61 -20.94 -6.09
N VAL A 176 13.94 -19.86 -6.50
CA VAL A 176 13.72 -19.47 -7.91
C VAL A 176 14.47 -18.17 -8.18
N ASP A 177 15.25 -18.11 -9.28
CA ASP A 177 15.98 -16.92 -9.70
C ASP A 177 15.04 -15.92 -10.40
N LEU A 178 14.67 -14.84 -9.72
CA LEU A 178 13.83 -13.79 -10.23
C LEU A 178 14.52 -12.86 -11.25
N LYS A 179 15.77 -13.08 -11.61
CA LYS A 179 16.46 -12.39 -12.73
C LYS A 179 16.04 -12.94 -14.08
N GLN A 180 15.30 -14.04 -14.11
CA GLN A 180 14.84 -14.69 -15.33
C GLN A 180 13.43 -14.23 -15.73
N ASN A 181 13.03 -14.56 -16.97
CA ASN A 181 11.65 -14.44 -17.48
C ASN A 181 11.10 -13.01 -17.61
N PHE A 182 11.97 -11.97 -17.72
CA PHE A 182 11.52 -10.59 -17.96
C PHE A 182 11.00 -10.33 -19.38
N GLY A 183 11.33 -11.17 -20.36
CA GLY A 183 10.91 -10.98 -21.76
C GLY A 183 11.60 -9.85 -22.51
N ARG A 184 12.26 -8.93 -21.81
CA ARG A 184 13.12 -7.87 -22.35
C ARG A 184 14.55 -8.12 -21.88
N LEU A 185 15.55 -7.98 -22.75
CA LEU A 185 16.92 -8.40 -22.47
C LEU A 185 17.88 -7.25 -22.13
N GLU A 186 17.54 -6.02 -22.50
CA GLU A 186 18.45 -4.89 -22.38
C GLU A 186 17.99 -3.87 -21.34
N PHE A 187 18.30 -4.11 -20.07
CA PHE A 187 18.06 -3.18 -18.98
C PHE A 187 19.07 -3.40 -17.82
N GLU A 188 19.14 -2.41 -16.92
CA GLU A 188 20.03 -2.48 -15.74
C GLU A 188 19.40 -3.32 -14.63
N MET A 189 19.82 -4.59 -14.51
CA MET A 189 19.32 -5.55 -13.51
C MET A 189 19.48 -5.05 -12.06
N ASN A 190 20.45 -4.19 -11.78
CA ASN A 190 20.65 -3.64 -10.44
C ASN A 190 19.55 -2.67 -10.01
N ASN A 191 18.79 -2.13 -10.98
CA ASN A 191 17.66 -1.23 -10.70
C ASN A 191 16.38 -1.96 -10.26
N ILE A 192 16.41 -3.29 -10.09
CA ILE A 192 15.29 -4.09 -9.59
C ILE A 192 15.62 -4.63 -8.20
N THR A 193 14.64 -4.62 -7.33
CA THR A 193 14.62 -5.32 -6.06
C THR A 193 13.20 -5.82 -5.74
N HIS A 194 13.03 -6.49 -4.61
CA HIS A 194 11.74 -6.93 -4.10
C HIS A 194 11.63 -6.50 -2.63
N GLY A 195 10.49 -6.00 -2.24
CA GLY A 195 10.25 -5.51 -0.89
C GLY A 195 8.81 -5.75 -0.40
N ALA A 196 7.88 -6.01 -1.34
CA ALA A 196 6.53 -6.48 -1.01
C ALA A 196 6.50 -8.01 -0.98
N PRO A 197 5.63 -8.63 -0.18
CA PRO A 197 5.41 -10.06 -0.24
C PRO A 197 4.85 -10.46 -1.62
N PRO A 198 5.11 -11.69 -2.09
CA PRO A 198 4.31 -12.27 -3.16
C PRO A 198 2.87 -12.47 -2.68
N ILE A 199 1.96 -12.84 -3.58
CA ILE A 199 0.63 -13.36 -3.23
C ILE A 199 0.51 -14.79 -3.77
N ALA A 200 -0.01 -15.72 -2.98
CA ALA A 200 -0.09 -17.13 -3.33
C ALA A 200 -1.53 -17.64 -3.19
N VAL A 201 -2.13 -18.02 -4.31
CA VAL A 201 -3.53 -18.48 -4.38
C VAL A 201 -3.62 -19.74 -5.23
N GLY A 202 -4.29 -20.77 -4.72
CA GLY A 202 -4.37 -22.06 -5.40
C GLY A 202 -2.98 -22.62 -5.69
N SER A 203 -2.68 -22.93 -6.95
CA SER A 203 -1.37 -23.45 -7.37
C SER A 203 -0.41 -22.35 -7.85
N THR A 204 -0.67 -21.07 -7.60
CA THR A 204 0.05 -19.96 -8.23
C THR A 204 0.61 -18.97 -7.22
N VAL A 205 1.94 -18.71 -7.29
CA VAL A 205 2.63 -17.64 -6.56
C VAL A 205 2.95 -16.50 -7.52
N ILE A 206 2.44 -15.31 -7.24
CA ILE A 206 2.56 -14.12 -8.09
C ILE A 206 3.50 -13.11 -7.43
N VAL A 207 4.46 -12.59 -8.19
CA VAL A 207 5.53 -11.72 -7.71
C VAL A 207 5.55 -10.42 -8.49
N GLY A 208 5.40 -9.30 -7.77
CA GLY A 208 5.70 -7.96 -8.27
C GLY A 208 7.18 -7.62 -8.16
N SER A 209 7.52 -6.35 -8.31
CA SER A 209 8.90 -5.87 -8.17
C SER A 209 8.93 -4.41 -7.73
N LYS A 210 10.05 -3.98 -7.13
CA LYS A 210 10.35 -2.58 -6.86
C LYS A 210 11.46 -2.13 -7.79
N ILE A 211 11.24 -1.04 -8.52
CA ILE A 211 12.18 -0.49 -9.51
C ILE A 211 12.60 0.91 -9.08
N TYR A 212 13.79 1.32 -9.48
CA TYR A 212 14.38 2.61 -9.08
C TYR A 212 13.75 3.79 -9.81
N ASP A 213 13.04 4.65 -9.08
CA ASP A 213 12.28 5.79 -9.62
C ASP A 213 13.19 6.89 -10.18
N PHE A 214 14.35 7.10 -9.58
CA PHE A 214 15.31 8.14 -10.00
C PHE A 214 16.33 7.65 -11.04
N SER A 215 15.95 6.69 -11.87
CA SER A 215 16.82 6.22 -12.95
C SER A 215 17.09 7.33 -13.95
N MET A 216 18.38 7.59 -14.17
CA MET A 216 18.87 8.63 -15.08
C MET A 216 19.15 8.08 -16.48
N ILE A 217 18.87 6.81 -16.74
CA ILE A 217 19.14 6.12 -18.00
C ILE A 217 17.85 5.65 -18.67
N ASN A 218 17.89 5.56 -20.00
CA ASN A 218 16.77 5.17 -20.85
C ASN A 218 16.62 3.65 -21.04
N ARG A 219 17.11 2.84 -20.13
CA ARG A 219 16.99 1.37 -20.11
C ARG A 219 16.63 0.88 -18.71
N SER A 220 15.56 1.48 -18.18
CA SER A 220 15.01 1.04 -16.92
C SER A 220 14.35 -0.33 -17.06
N PRO A 221 14.43 -1.18 -16.02
CA PRO A 221 13.74 -2.45 -16.01
C PRO A 221 12.22 -2.28 -16.10
N PRO A 222 11.52 -3.15 -16.85
CA PRO A 222 10.07 -3.17 -16.83
C PRO A 222 9.54 -3.79 -15.53
N GLY A 223 8.43 -3.29 -15.04
CA GLY A 223 7.77 -3.78 -13.83
C GLY A 223 6.89 -5.01 -14.01
N HIS A 224 7.20 -5.85 -14.99
CA HIS A 224 6.39 -7.02 -15.33
C HIS A 224 6.13 -7.93 -14.13
N VAL A 225 4.87 -8.33 -13.96
CA VAL A 225 4.45 -9.27 -12.92
C VAL A 225 4.61 -10.69 -13.43
N ARG A 226 5.10 -11.59 -12.59
CA ARG A 226 5.42 -12.97 -12.96
C ARG A 226 4.80 -13.94 -11.97
N ALA A 227 4.36 -15.09 -12.49
CA ALA A 227 3.82 -16.14 -11.67
C ALA A 227 4.61 -17.44 -11.81
N TYR A 228 4.60 -18.18 -10.73
CA TYR A 228 5.30 -19.45 -10.57
C TYR A 228 4.36 -20.48 -9.95
N ASP A 229 4.57 -21.75 -10.26
CA ASP A 229 3.85 -22.85 -9.64
C ASP A 229 4.22 -22.94 -8.14
N ALA A 230 3.22 -22.97 -7.26
CA ALA A 230 3.42 -22.97 -5.81
C ALA A 230 4.08 -24.25 -5.29
N TYR A 231 3.98 -25.37 -6.03
CA TYR A 231 4.59 -26.64 -5.65
C TYR A 231 6.02 -26.76 -6.13
N THR A 232 6.28 -26.39 -7.39
CA THR A 232 7.54 -26.68 -8.09
C THR A 232 8.43 -25.47 -8.29
N GLY A 233 7.88 -24.25 -8.23
CA GLY A 233 8.59 -23.03 -8.58
C GLY A 233 8.78 -22.82 -10.08
N ASP A 234 8.17 -23.67 -10.93
CA ASP A 234 8.23 -23.52 -12.37
C ASP A 234 7.53 -22.23 -12.80
N PHE A 235 8.09 -21.55 -13.79
CA PHE A 235 7.49 -20.35 -14.36
C PHE A 235 6.16 -20.69 -15.07
N LYS A 236 5.06 -19.99 -14.69
CA LYS A 236 3.73 -20.16 -15.27
C LYS A 236 3.46 -19.13 -16.36
N TRP A 237 3.46 -17.85 -15.99
CA TRP A 237 3.13 -16.76 -16.89
C TRP A 237 3.80 -15.44 -16.49
N ARG A 238 3.76 -14.47 -17.41
CA ARG A 238 4.16 -13.09 -17.19
C ARG A 238 3.10 -12.16 -17.75
N PHE A 239 2.68 -11.20 -16.97
CA PHE A 239 1.93 -10.05 -17.44
C PHE A 239 2.87 -8.88 -17.71
N ASN A 240 2.88 -8.39 -18.94
CA ASN A 240 3.70 -7.25 -19.35
C ASN A 240 2.97 -5.95 -18.99
N THR A 241 3.31 -5.34 -17.86
CA THR A 241 2.75 -4.06 -17.41
C THR A 241 3.07 -2.90 -18.36
N ILE A 242 4.14 -3.03 -19.14
CA ILE A 242 4.44 -2.24 -20.34
C ILE A 242 4.24 -3.20 -21.54
N PRO A 243 3.13 -3.08 -22.28
CA PRO A 243 2.79 -4.01 -23.35
C PRO A 243 3.86 -4.07 -24.44
N GLN A 244 4.18 -5.27 -24.88
CA GLN A 244 5.16 -5.51 -25.93
C GLN A 244 4.50 -5.47 -27.32
N ALA A 245 5.29 -5.50 -28.39
CA ALA A 245 4.77 -5.42 -29.76
C ALA A 245 3.68 -6.46 -30.04
N GLY A 246 2.51 -5.99 -30.46
CA GLY A 246 1.34 -6.82 -30.77
C GLY A 246 0.45 -7.16 -29.58
N GLU A 247 0.80 -6.78 -28.37
CA GLU A 247 -0.05 -6.89 -27.19
C GLU A 247 -1.02 -5.71 -27.10
N PHE A 248 -2.17 -5.93 -26.44
CA PHE A 248 -3.15 -4.89 -26.16
C PHE A 248 -2.53 -3.75 -25.35
N GLY A 249 -2.77 -2.50 -25.76
CA GLY A 249 -2.26 -1.30 -25.10
C GLY A 249 -0.85 -0.87 -25.57
N ASN A 250 -0.16 -1.66 -26.43
CA ASN A 250 1.15 -1.26 -26.95
C ASN A 250 1.08 0.04 -27.77
N GLU A 251 -0.03 0.28 -28.46
CA GLU A 251 -0.29 1.49 -29.24
C GLU A 251 -0.36 2.77 -28.39
N THR A 252 -0.56 2.65 -27.08
CA THR A 252 -0.56 3.77 -26.12
C THR A 252 0.84 4.27 -25.76
N TRP A 253 1.88 3.60 -26.26
CA TRP A 253 3.30 3.94 -26.09
C TRP A 253 3.87 4.41 -27.43
N GLU A 254 3.73 5.69 -27.72
CA GLU A 254 4.17 6.26 -28.99
C GLU A 254 5.70 6.16 -29.19
N ASN A 255 6.13 6.17 -30.46
CA ASN A 255 7.54 6.15 -30.86
C ASN A 255 8.33 4.93 -30.34
N ASP A 256 7.68 3.78 -30.19
CA ASP A 256 8.28 2.57 -29.64
C ASP A 256 8.89 2.76 -28.23
N SER A 257 8.43 3.73 -27.47
CA SER A 257 8.96 4.06 -26.13
C SER A 257 8.87 2.91 -25.14
N TRP A 258 7.92 1.97 -25.35
CA TRP A 258 7.81 0.72 -24.59
C TRP A 258 9.12 -0.11 -24.57
N ARG A 259 10.01 0.07 -25.55
CA ARG A 259 11.28 -0.68 -25.65
C ARG A 259 12.28 -0.27 -24.58
N VAL A 260 12.21 0.96 -24.11
CA VAL A 260 13.21 1.57 -23.24
C VAL A 260 12.65 2.05 -21.90
N THR A 261 11.34 2.29 -21.84
CA THR A 261 10.68 2.71 -20.61
C THR A 261 10.66 1.56 -19.59
N GLY A 262 10.88 1.87 -18.34
CA GLY A 262 10.78 0.94 -17.22
C GLY A 262 9.71 1.37 -16.21
N ASN A 263 9.81 0.83 -15.00
CA ASN A 263 8.83 1.00 -13.93
C ASN A 263 7.46 0.41 -14.30
N THR A 264 6.36 1.06 -13.98
CA THR A 264 5.00 0.50 -14.15
C THR A 264 4.88 -0.83 -13.38
N ASN A 265 5.48 -0.89 -12.21
CA ASN A 265 5.65 -2.08 -11.40
C ASN A 265 4.57 -2.20 -10.32
N VAL A 266 4.44 -3.38 -9.76
CA VAL A 266 3.68 -3.64 -8.54
C VAL A 266 4.68 -3.75 -7.40
N TRP A 267 4.87 -2.64 -6.67
CA TRP A 267 5.85 -2.54 -5.57
C TRP A 267 5.23 -2.64 -4.18
N THR A 268 3.90 -2.66 -4.14
CA THR A 268 3.09 -2.75 -2.95
C THR A 268 2.37 -4.10 -2.88
N TYR A 269 1.42 -4.24 -1.98
CA TYR A 269 0.63 -5.44 -1.82
C TYR A 269 -0.39 -5.62 -2.96
N MET A 270 -0.76 -6.87 -3.20
CA MET A 270 -1.81 -7.28 -4.13
C MET A 270 -3.01 -7.82 -3.33
N SER A 271 -4.16 -7.93 -3.97
CA SER A 271 -5.34 -8.61 -3.43
C SER A 271 -5.86 -9.64 -4.41
N ALA A 272 -6.60 -10.63 -3.92
CA ALA A 272 -7.18 -11.67 -4.78
C ALA A 272 -8.58 -12.08 -4.31
N ASP A 273 -9.46 -12.34 -5.26
CA ASP A 273 -10.71 -13.05 -5.05
C ASP A 273 -10.47 -14.53 -5.39
N GLU A 274 -10.28 -15.34 -4.35
CA GLU A 274 -9.97 -16.77 -4.51
C GLU A 274 -11.12 -17.55 -5.18
N GLU A 275 -12.37 -17.19 -4.84
CA GLU A 275 -13.56 -17.82 -5.41
C GLU A 275 -13.68 -17.53 -6.90
N ALA A 276 -13.41 -16.29 -7.31
CA ALA A 276 -13.46 -15.88 -8.71
C ALA A 276 -12.19 -16.22 -9.49
N GLY A 277 -11.09 -16.59 -8.82
CA GLY A 277 -9.79 -16.84 -9.43
C GLY A 277 -9.13 -15.58 -10.01
N ILE A 278 -9.34 -14.42 -9.41
CA ILE A 278 -8.87 -13.12 -9.93
C ILE A 278 -7.86 -12.50 -8.96
N VAL A 279 -6.70 -12.07 -9.49
CA VAL A 279 -5.73 -11.22 -8.77
C VAL A 279 -5.82 -9.77 -9.28
N TYR A 280 -5.70 -8.81 -8.36
CA TYR A 280 -5.76 -7.38 -8.67
C TYR A 280 -4.41 -6.72 -8.41
N LEU A 281 -3.86 -6.12 -9.46
CA LEU A 281 -2.55 -5.52 -9.50
C LEU A 281 -2.66 -4.00 -9.47
N PRO A 282 -2.15 -3.31 -8.42
CA PRO A 282 -2.01 -1.86 -8.39
C PRO A 282 -0.65 -1.47 -9.00
N THR A 283 -0.65 -0.82 -10.16
CA THR A 283 0.59 -0.48 -10.88
C THR A 283 1.06 0.95 -10.63
N SER A 284 2.36 1.17 -10.80
CA SER A 284 3.02 2.45 -10.55
C SER A 284 3.19 3.31 -11.81
N THR A 285 3.70 4.52 -11.60
CA THR A 285 4.12 5.46 -12.64
C THR A 285 5.28 4.90 -13.48
N PRO A 286 5.38 5.20 -14.78
CA PRO A 286 6.54 4.78 -15.60
C PRO A 286 7.76 5.67 -15.35
N THR A 287 8.96 5.17 -15.57
CA THR A 287 10.17 5.99 -15.63
C THR A 287 10.07 6.98 -16.82
N ASN A 288 10.42 8.24 -16.73
CA ASN A 288 10.75 9.08 -15.62
C ASN A 288 9.44 9.62 -15.01
N ASP A 289 9.29 9.55 -13.70
CA ASP A 289 8.01 9.81 -13.00
C ASP A 289 7.51 11.26 -13.12
N TYR A 290 8.39 12.20 -13.55
CA TYR A 290 8.08 13.63 -13.53
C TYR A 290 8.20 14.31 -14.88
N TRP A 291 8.65 13.58 -15.91
CA TRP A 291 8.74 14.04 -17.30
C TRP A 291 8.56 12.87 -18.27
N GLY A 292 7.53 12.92 -19.06
CA GLY A 292 7.12 11.84 -19.97
C GLY A 292 7.40 12.11 -21.45
N GLY A 293 8.12 13.17 -21.81
CA GLY A 293 8.27 13.60 -23.20
C GLY A 293 8.92 12.58 -24.17
N PHE A 294 9.56 11.53 -23.66
CA PHE A 294 10.06 10.41 -24.47
C PHE A 294 9.09 9.23 -24.57
N ARG A 295 8.04 9.18 -23.70
CA ARG A 295 7.04 8.12 -23.64
C ARG A 295 5.62 8.63 -23.89
N LEU A 296 5.45 9.41 -24.96
CA LEU A 296 4.15 10.00 -25.32
C LEU A 296 3.06 8.94 -25.47
N GLY A 297 1.81 9.34 -25.31
CA GLY A 297 0.62 8.48 -25.28
C GLY A 297 0.09 8.26 -23.86
N GLU A 298 -0.92 7.43 -23.70
CA GLU A 298 -1.58 7.17 -22.41
C GLU A 298 -0.72 6.33 -21.46
N ASN A 299 0.20 5.53 -22.01
CA ASN A 299 1.13 4.64 -21.29
C ASN A 299 0.44 3.51 -20.49
N LEU A 300 -0.47 2.78 -21.11
CA LEU A 300 -1.13 1.63 -20.48
C LEU A 300 -0.09 0.49 -20.26
N PHE A 301 -0.05 -0.16 -19.09
CA PHE A 301 -0.90 -0.17 -17.91
C PHE A 301 -0.27 0.59 -16.73
N ALA A 302 0.34 1.74 -16.94
CA ALA A 302 0.81 2.57 -15.85
C ALA A 302 -0.38 3.08 -15.00
N GLU A 303 -0.12 3.27 -13.70
CA GLU A 303 -1.07 3.90 -12.76
C GLU A 303 -2.48 3.31 -12.88
N SER A 304 -2.55 1.98 -12.93
CA SER A 304 -3.78 1.22 -13.22
C SER A 304 -4.10 0.20 -12.14
N ILE A 305 -5.37 -0.14 -12.04
CA ILE A 305 -5.84 -1.38 -11.43
C ILE A 305 -5.98 -2.39 -12.55
N VAL A 306 -5.32 -3.54 -12.44
CA VAL A 306 -5.37 -4.59 -13.47
C VAL A 306 -5.84 -5.88 -12.85
N ALA A 307 -6.95 -6.43 -13.32
CA ALA A 307 -7.49 -7.73 -12.92
C ALA A 307 -7.04 -8.82 -13.88
N LEU A 308 -6.37 -9.83 -13.34
CA LEU A 308 -5.87 -10.98 -14.10
C LEU A 308 -6.46 -12.28 -13.58
N ASP A 309 -6.68 -13.23 -14.48
CA ASP A 309 -6.89 -14.63 -14.12
C ASP A 309 -5.60 -15.18 -13.45
N ILE A 310 -5.75 -15.77 -12.27
CA ILE A 310 -4.63 -16.23 -11.44
C ILE A 310 -3.82 -17.32 -12.14
N GLU A 311 -4.49 -18.24 -12.83
CA GLU A 311 -3.86 -19.42 -13.41
C GLU A 311 -3.15 -19.13 -14.74
N THR A 312 -3.68 -18.18 -15.52
CA THR A 312 -3.20 -17.92 -16.88
C THR A 312 -2.48 -16.60 -17.05
N GLY A 313 -2.71 -15.62 -16.14
CA GLY A 313 -2.22 -14.25 -16.27
C GLY A 313 -2.92 -13.44 -17.35
N GLU A 314 -4.02 -13.98 -17.94
CA GLU A 314 -4.82 -13.26 -18.91
C GLU A 314 -5.57 -12.11 -18.25
N ARG A 315 -5.56 -10.94 -18.90
CA ARG A 315 -6.25 -9.76 -18.40
C ARG A 315 -7.76 -9.90 -18.55
N ILE A 316 -8.48 -9.82 -17.44
CA ILE A 316 -9.95 -9.82 -17.41
C ILE A 316 -10.45 -8.39 -17.67
N TRP A 317 -10.00 -7.42 -16.85
CA TRP A 317 -10.29 -6.00 -17.02
C TRP A 317 -9.16 -5.12 -16.47
N HIS A 318 -9.21 -3.83 -16.71
CA HIS A 318 -8.34 -2.85 -16.10
C HIS A 318 -9.01 -1.48 -16.06
N PHE A 319 -8.50 -0.62 -15.21
CA PHE A 319 -8.84 0.79 -15.18
C PHE A 319 -7.59 1.63 -14.92
N GLN A 320 -7.28 2.58 -15.79
CA GLN A 320 -6.16 3.49 -15.61
C GLN A 320 -6.62 4.71 -14.82
N THR A 321 -6.02 4.96 -13.66
CA THR A 321 -6.39 6.04 -12.74
C THR A 321 -5.72 7.37 -13.07
N VAL A 322 -4.63 7.34 -13.84
CA VAL A 322 -3.91 8.52 -14.35
C VAL A 322 -3.39 8.22 -15.75
N HIS A 323 -3.80 9.02 -16.73
CA HIS A 323 -3.29 8.95 -18.09
C HIS A 323 -1.98 9.75 -18.22
N HIS A 324 -0.94 9.16 -18.78
CA HIS A 324 0.36 9.82 -18.98
C HIS A 324 0.87 10.55 -17.73
N GLY A 325 1.00 9.82 -16.62
CA GLY A 325 1.37 10.42 -15.33
C GLY A 325 2.75 11.06 -15.29
N VAL A 326 2.85 12.25 -14.71
CA VAL A 326 4.09 13.01 -14.46
C VAL A 326 4.12 13.61 -13.05
N TRP A 327 3.38 13.01 -12.12
CA TRP A 327 3.23 13.47 -10.73
C TRP A 327 3.64 12.40 -9.70
N ASP A 328 4.05 11.21 -10.14
CA ASP A 328 4.29 10.05 -9.28
C ASP A 328 3.02 9.63 -8.53
N TYR A 329 1.90 9.53 -9.27
CA TYR A 329 0.59 9.18 -8.71
C TYR A 329 0.27 7.69 -8.82
N ASP A 330 1.18 6.87 -8.31
CA ASP A 330 1.01 5.41 -8.23
C ASP A 330 -0.34 5.00 -7.65
N VAL A 331 -0.83 3.84 -8.09
CA VAL A 331 -1.79 3.05 -7.33
C VAL A 331 -1.00 2.31 -6.24
N ALA A 332 -0.81 2.97 -5.08
CA ALA A 332 0.26 2.66 -4.14
C ALA A 332 -0.08 1.62 -3.07
N SER A 333 -1.31 1.06 -3.07
CA SER A 333 -1.79 0.16 -2.02
C SER A 333 -2.58 -1.02 -2.58
N ALA A 334 -2.68 -2.10 -1.79
CA ALA A 334 -3.58 -3.19 -2.11
C ALA A 334 -5.02 -2.68 -2.26
N PRO A 335 -5.75 -3.09 -3.29
CA PRO A 335 -7.19 -2.89 -3.34
C PRO A 335 -7.89 -3.60 -2.17
N ASN A 336 -8.95 -2.99 -1.62
CA ASN A 336 -9.78 -3.64 -0.61
C ASN A 336 -10.97 -4.31 -1.30
N LEU A 337 -11.19 -5.61 -1.05
CA LEU A 337 -12.33 -6.34 -1.59
C LEU A 337 -13.41 -6.43 -0.52
N VAL A 338 -14.65 -6.09 -0.89
CA VAL A 338 -15.80 -6.08 0.04
C VAL A 338 -17.09 -6.28 -0.74
N ASP A 339 -18.06 -6.92 -0.12
CA ASP A 339 -19.40 -7.04 -0.68
C ASP A 339 -20.27 -5.89 -0.14
N ILE A 340 -20.92 -5.14 -1.04
CA ILE A 340 -21.72 -3.96 -0.72
C ILE A 340 -23.11 -4.06 -1.36
N GLU A 341 -24.02 -3.21 -0.89
CA GLU A 341 -25.36 -3.08 -1.48
C GLU A 341 -25.60 -1.62 -1.91
N VAL A 342 -25.71 -1.39 -3.21
CA VAL A 342 -25.98 -0.05 -3.77
C VAL A 342 -27.32 -0.08 -4.50
N ASP A 343 -28.24 0.80 -4.10
CA ASP A 343 -29.60 0.89 -4.67
C ASP A 343 -30.36 -0.45 -4.68
N GLY A 344 -30.16 -1.30 -3.63
CA GLY A 344 -30.80 -2.60 -3.49
C GLY A 344 -30.16 -3.72 -4.34
N LYS A 345 -28.99 -3.45 -4.94
CA LYS A 345 -28.23 -4.43 -5.72
C LYS A 345 -26.96 -4.82 -4.97
N ALA A 346 -26.80 -6.12 -4.71
CA ALA A 346 -25.56 -6.66 -4.17
C ALA A 346 -24.45 -6.60 -5.23
N ILE A 347 -23.28 -6.11 -4.85
CA ILE A 347 -22.10 -5.93 -5.69
C ILE A 347 -20.88 -6.53 -4.97
N LYS A 348 -20.18 -7.44 -5.62
CA LYS A 348 -18.83 -7.85 -5.20
C LYS A 348 -17.89 -6.71 -5.60
N ALA A 349 -17.60 -5.80 -4.65
CA ALA A 349 -16.87 -4.58 -4.95
C ALA A 349 -15.36 -4.71 -4.70
N ILE A 350 -14.62 -3.87 -5.41
CA ILE A 350 -13.23 -3.53 -5.16
C ILE A 350 -13.13 -2.02 -4.96
N ALA A 351 -12.55 -1.59 -3.84
CA ALA A 351 -12.29 -0.20 -3.53
C ALA A 351 -10.78 0.07 -3.55
N GLN A 352 -10.35 0.98 -4.42
CA GLN A 352 -8.95 1.36 -4.57
C GLN A 352 -8.73 2.80 -4.16
N VAL A 353 -8.02 3.00 -3.06
CA VAL A 353 -7.48 4.31 -2.69
C VAL A 353 -6.17 4.57 -3.44
N SER A 354 -5.92 5.83 -3.80
CA SER A 354 -4.77 6.19 -4.63
C SER A 354 -4.02 7.41 -4.12
N LYS A 355 -2.83 7.65 -4.66
CA LYS A 355 -2.04 8.87 -4.38
C LYS A 355 -2.79 10.15 -4.79
N THR A 356 -3.73 10.08 -5.72
CA THR A 356 -4.55 11.23 -6.14
C THR A 356 -5.59 11.66 -5.10
N ALA A 357 -5.71 10.95 -3.97
CA ALA A 357 -6.75 11.13 -2.96
C ALA A 357 -8.17 10.78 -3.41
N PHE A 358 -8.32 10.05 -4.52
CA PHE A 358 -9.57 9.44 -4.92
C PHE A 358 -9.70 8.01 -4.38
N THR A 359 -10.94 7.59 -4.14
CA THR A 359 -11.33 6.19 -3.98
C THR A 359 -12.11 5.77 -5.22
N TYR A 360 -11.56 4.82 -5.98
CA TYR A 360 -12.23 4.23 -7.13
C TYR A 360 -12.94 2.96 -6.69
N VAL A 361 -14.21 2.79 -7.07
CA VAL A 361 -15.00 1.62 -6.68
C VAL A 361 -15.62 0.95 -7.91
N PHE A 362 -15.33 -0.35 -8.08
CA PHE A 362 -15.80 -1.14 -9.22
C PHE A 362 -16.47 -2.43 -8.74
N ASP A 363 -17.31 -3.01 -9.58
CA ASP A 363 -17.63 -4.43 -9.52
C ASP A 363 -16.33 -5.20 -9.82
N ARG A 364 -15.83 -5.99 -8.84
CA ARG A 364 -14.51 -6.61 -8.96
C ARG A 364 -14.43 -7.71 -10.02
N ILE A 365 -15.57 -8.26 -10.43
CA ILE A 365 -15.63 -9.31 -11.46
C ILE A 365 -15.60 -8.70 -12.86
N THR A 366 -16.33 -7.61 -13.07
CA THR A 366 -16.55 -7.05 -14.42
C THR A 366 -15.69 -5.81 -14.71
N GLY A 367 -15.22 -5.11 -13.67
CA GLY A 367 -14.53 -3.82 -13.80
C GLY A 367 -15.47 -2.64 -14.07
N GLU A 368 -16.79 -2.84 -14.03
CA GLU A 368 -17.76 -1.75 -14.19
C GLU A 368 -17.71 -0.83 -12.96
N PRO A 369 -17.58 0.50 -13.14
CA PRO A 369 -17.56 1.41 -12.02
C PRO A 369 -18.93 1.45 -11.31
N VAL A 370 -18.92 1.42 -9.97
CA VAL A 370 -20.14 1.49 -9.16
C VAL A 370 -20.82 2.86 -9.31
N TRP A 371 -20.04 3.93 -9.36
CA TRP A 371 -20.50 5.28 -9.67
C TRP A 371 -19.77 5.82 -10.90
N PRO A 372 -20.40 6.70 -11.70
CA PRO A 372 -19.78 7.23 -12.91
C PRO A 372 -18.41 7.85 -12.66
N ILE A 373 -17.48 7.60 -13.56
CA ILE A 373 -16.16 8.24 -13.61
C ILE A 373 -16.14 9.10 -14.86
N GLU A 374 -15.83 10.39 -14.69
CA GLU A 374 -15.89 11.39 -15.76
C GLU A 374 -14.48 11.75 -16.25
N GLU A 375 -14.27 11.72 -17.55
CA GLU A 375 -13.09 12.29 -18.18
C GLU A 375 -13.19 13.81 -18.19
N ARG A 376 -12.35 14.49 -17.39
CA ARG A 376 -12.35 15.96 -17.28
C ARG A 376 -11.08 16.57 -17.87
N PRO A 377 -11.18 17.68 -18.61
CA PRO A 377 -10.02 18.39 -19.16
C PRO A 377 -9.05 18.84 -18.06
N VAL A 378 -7.75 18.71 -18.33
CA VAL A 378 -6.67 19.14 -17.43
C VAL A 378 -5.69 20.07 -18.12
N ALA A 379 -4.90 20.81 -17.32
CA ALA A 379 -3.89 21.73 -17.84
C ALA A 379 -2.83 20.98 -18.66
N GLN A 380 -2.38 21.58 -19.75
CA GLN A 380 -1.30 21.05 -20.57
C GLN A 380 0.07 21.57 -20.11
N SER A 381 1.12 20.81 -20.37
CA SER A 381 2.49 21.19 -20.03
C SER A 381 3.10 22.13 -21.07
N ASP A 382 3.86 23.14 -20.60
CA ASP A 382 4.67 24.02 -21.44
C ASP A 382 6.13 23.51 -21.58
N ILE A 383 6.44 22.34 -21.01
CA ILE A 383 7.80 21.78 -21.03
C ILE A 383 8.12 21.25 -22.43
N PRO A 384 9.27 21.62 -23.02
CA PRO A 384 9.64 21.12 -24.34
C PRO A 384 9.66 19.59 -24.41
N GLY A 385 8.94 19.04 -25.41
CA GLY A 385 8.80 17.61 -25.64
C GLY A 385 7.72 16.91 -24.84
N GLU A 386 7.16 17.53 -23.80
CA GLU A 386 6.06 16.99 -23.02
C GLU A 386 4.72 17.21 -23.72
N ARG A 387 3.86 16.19 -23.66
CA ARG A 387 2.46 16.28 -24.08
C ARG A 387 1.60 15.40 -23.19
N LEU A 388 0.90 16.03 -22.29
CA LEU A 388 -0.01 15.36 -21.37
C LEU A 388 -1.26 14.84 -22.10
N HIS A 389 -1.91 13.85 -21.50
CA HIS A 389 -3.24 13.46 -21.94
C HIS A 389 -4.22 14.64 -21.71
N PRO A 390 -5.16 14.91 -22.65
CA PRO A 390 -6.04 16.08 -22.56
C PRO A 390 -7.04 16.03 -21.39
N THR A 391 -7.36 14.84 -20.91
CA THR A 391 -8.29 14.57 -19.80
C THR A 391 -7.69 13.64 -18.77
N GLN A 392 -8.30 13.63 -17.58
CA GLN A 392 -8.02 12.65 -16.52
C GLN A 392 -9.34 12.14 -15.93
N PRO A 393 -9.36 10.91 -15.36
CA PRO A 393 -10.56 10.30 -14.79
C PRO A 393 -10.87 10.84 -13.40
N PHE A 394 -12.09 11.34 -13.21
CA PHE A 394 -12.59 11.85 -11.94
C PHE A 394 -13.82 11.04 -11.50
N PRO A 395 -13.73 10.22 -10.42
CA PRO A 395 -14.89 9.56 -9.87
C PRO A 395 -15.89 10.60 -9.34
N THR A 396 -17.19 10.39 -9.61
CA THR A 396 -18.25 11.26 -9.10
C THR A 396 -18.57 10.98 -7.64
N LYS A 397 -18.32 9.74 -7.19
CA LYS A 397 -18.41 9.23 -5.82
C LYS A 397 -17.38 8.12 -5.61
N PRO A 398 -16.88 7.97 -4.37
CA PRO A 398 -16.95 8.90 -3.24
C PRO A 398 -16.27 10.25 -3.52
N ALA A 399 -16.58 11.27 -2.71
CA ALA A 399 -15.82 12.51 -2.73
C ALA A 399 -14.35 12.24 -2.34
N PRO A 400 -13.38 13.06 -2.78
CA PRO A 400 -11.98 12.91 -2.40
C PRO A 400 -11.81 12.87 -0.88
N PHE A 401 -10.98 11.94 -0.41
CA PHE A 401 -10.74 11.79 1.04
C PHE A 401 -9.68 12.75 1.58
N ASP A 402 -8.93 13.41 0.71
CA ASP A 402 -7.97 14.45 1.06
C ASP A 402 -8.04 15.61 0.07
N ARG A 403 -7.27 16.68 0.35
CA ARG A 403 -7.20 17.89 -0.48
C ARG A 403 -6.62 17.60 -1.86
N GLN A 404 -7.22 18.17 -2.88
CA GLN A 404 -6.80 18.08 -4.27
C GLN A 404 -6.61 19.47 -4.86
N GLY A 405 -5.39 19.78 -5.31
CA GLY A 405 -5.03 21.09 -5.81
C GLY A 405 -4.94 22.15 -4.70
N ILE A 406 -4.64 23.37 -5.11
CA ILE A 406 -4.45 24.52 -4.21
C ILE A 406 -4.83 25.82 -4.88
N SER A 407 -5.46 26.71 -4.12
CA SER A 407 -5.73 28.11 -4.44
C SER A 407 -5.20 29.02 -3.32
N GLU A 408 -5.30 30.33 -3.50
CA GLU A 408 -4.94 31.28 -2.43
C GLU A 408 -5.83 31.16 -1.18
N ASP A 409 -7.05 30.65 -1.31
CA ASP A 409 -8.00 30.45 -0.21
C ASP A 409 -7.59 29.28 0.70
N ASP A 410 -6.71 28.40 0.21
CA ASP A 410 -6.20 27.25 0.94
C ASP A 410 -4.96 27.56 1.79
N LEU A 411 -4.39 28.76 1.65
CA LEU A 411 -3.20 29.18 2.39
C LEU A 411 -3.49 29.39 3.87
N ILE A 412 -2.51 29.03 4.71
CA ILE A 412 -2.59 29.20 6.17
C ILE A 412 -2.83 30.64 6.55
N ASP A 413 -3.77 30.90 7.47
CA ASP A 413 -4.25 32.25 7.82
C ASP A 413 -4.60 32.43 9.32
N PHE A 414 -4.00 31.67 10.21
CA PHE A 414 -4.26 31.73 11.66
C PHE A 414 -4.09 33.14 12.25
N THR A 415 -3.10 33.89 11.74
CA THR A 415 -2.90 35.30 12.11
C THR A 415 -2.65 36.14 10.85
N PRO A 416 -2.87 37.48 10.90
CA PRO A 416 -2.59 38.36 9.75
C PRO A 416 -1.13 38.25 9.27
N GLU A 417 -0.16 38.09 10.18
CA GLU A 417 1.26 37.96 9.87
C GLU A 417 1.56 36.66 9.13
N ILE A 418 1.01 35.53 9.61
CA ILE A 418 1.12 34.22 8.96
C ILE A 418 0.49 34.27 7.57
N ALA A 419 -0.73 34.84 7.46
CA ALA A 419 -1.45 34.94 6.21
C ALA A 419 -0.72 35.80 5.16
N GLU A 420 -0.14 36.93 5.54
CA GLU A 420 0.64 37.78 4.65
C GLU A 420 1.90 37.06 4.15
N THR A 421 2.66 36.46 5.08
CA THR A 421 3.87 35.71 4.73
C THR A 421 3.56 34.53 3.82
N ALA A 422 2.49 33.78 4.10
CA ALA A 422 2.06 32.66 3.27
C ALA A 422 1.71 33.10 1.83
N ARG A 423 0.99 34.21 1.67
CA ARG A 423 0.67 34.77 0.34
C ARG A 423 1.93 35.22 -0.41
N GLU A 424 2.89 35.84 0.27
CA GLU A 424 4.16 36.24 -0.38
C GLU A 424 4.95 35.00 -0.84
N MET A 425 5.05 33.98 -0.01
CA MET A 425 5.71 32.71 -0.37
C MET A 425 5.01 32.01 -1.53
N ALA A 426 3.67 31.99 -1.53
CA ALA A 426 2.89 31.36 -2.59
C ALA A 426 3.12 31.98 -3.98
N LYS A 427 3.52 33.26 -4.05
CA LYS A 427 3.86 33.92 -5.33
C LYS A 427 5.05 33.29 -6.05
N GLU A 428 5.90 32.54 -5.34
CA GLU A 428 7.01 31.83 -5.96
C GLU A 428 6.60 30.57 -6.74
N TYR A 429 5.35 30.09 -6.53
CA TYR A 429 4.85 28.83 -7.05
C TYR A 429 3.74 29.03 -8.08
N VAL A 430 3.57 28.04 -8.95
CA VAL A 430 2.34 27.87 -9.73
C VAL A 430 1.35 27.13 -8.85
N LEU A 431 0.20 27.73 -8.56
CA LEU A 431 -0.92 27.11 -7.85
C LEU A 431 -1.95 26.66 -8.88
N GLY A 432 -2.67 25.57 -8.60
CA GLY A 432 -3.72 25.10 -9.51
C GLY A 432 -4.45 23.86 -8.97
N PRO A 433 -5.43 23.36 -9.71
CA PRO A 433 -6.15 22.13 -9.38
C PRO A 433 -5.22 20.92 -9.44
N ILE A 434 -5.71 19.76 -8.96
CA ILE A 434 -5.04 18.49 -9.18
C ILE A 434 -4.70 18.30 -10.67
N PHE A 435 -3.60 17.62 -10.97
CA PHE A 435 -3.05 17.45 -12.33
C PHE A 435 -2.51 18.74 -12.98
N THR A 436 -2.24 19.78 -12.20
CA THR A 436 -1.41 20.90 -12.71
C THR A 436 0.03 20.41 -12.90
N PRO A 437 0.58 20.50 -14.13
CA PRO A 437 1.88 19.87 -14.43
C PRO A 437 3.06 20.56 -13.75
N PRO A 438 4.17 19.83 -13.49
CA PRO A 438 5.44 20.44 -13.16
C PRO A 438 5.88 21.47 -14.20
N ILE A 439 6.70 22.44 -13.81
CA ILE A 439 7.34 23.41 -14.73
C ILE A 439 8.85 23.28 -14.71
N VAL A 440 9.51 23.77 -15.74
CA VAL A 440 10.97 23.99 -15.67
C VAL A 440 11.23 25.07 -14.63
N ARG A 441 12.07 24.76 -13.63
CA ARG A 441 12.37 25.65 -12.51
C ARG A 441 12.87 27.01 -12.97
N GLY A 442 12.26 28.07 -12.48
CA GLY A 442 12.56 29.43 -12.90
C GLY A 442 11.77 29.93 -14.12
N SER A 443 10.96 29.08 -14.77
CA SER A 443 10.08 29.52 -15.87
C SER A 443 9.10 30.55 -15.36
N ASN A 444 8.89 31.60 -16.15
CA ASN A 444 7.96 32.69 -15.83
C ASN A 444 8.18 33.30 -14.44
N GLY A 445 9.40 33.26 -13.93
CA GLY A 445 9.77 33.73 -12.58
C GLY A 445 9.22 32.87 -11.44
N LYS A 446 8.70 31.66 -11.74
CA LYS A 446 8.21 30.71 -10.74
C LYS A 446 9.25 29.66 -10.39
N ARG A 447 9.30 29.30 -9.13
CA ARG A 447 10.22 28.31 -8.58
C ARG A 447 9.85 26.89 -9.01
N SER A 448 8.59 26.53 -8.85
CA SER A 448 8.04 25.22 -9.20
C SER A 448 6.52 25.26 -9.22
N THR A 449 5.87 24.17 -9.62
CA THR A 449 4.45 23.94 -9.39
C THR A 449 4.26 23.38 -7.99
N PHE A 450 3.34 23.94 -7.23
CA PHE A 450 2.95 23.44 -5.91
C PHE A 450 1.85 22.41 -6.07
N VAL A 451 2.21 21.13 -6.01
CA VAL A 451 1.34 19.99 -6.32
C VAL A 451 0.72 19.44 -5.03
N VAL A 452 -0.61 19.24 -5.04
CA VAL A 452 -1.40 18.69 -3.92
C VAL A 452 -2.41 17.67 -4.46
N PRO A 453 -2.36 16.41 -4.01
CA PRO A 453 -1.31 15.78 -3.22
C PRO A 453 0.06 15.85 -3.89
N GLY A 454 1.15 15.84 -3.12
CA GLY A 454 2.51 15.71 -3.66
C GLY A 454 2.85 14.27 -4.04
N ALA A 455 4.10 13.97 -4.34
CA ALA A 455 4.57 12.64 -4.77
C ALA A 455 4.31 11.51 -3.74
N GLY A 456 4.24 11.84 -2.44
CA GLY A 456 3.82 10.88 -1.41
C GLY A 456 2.35 10.49 -1.48
N GLY A 457 1.54 11.30 -2.16
CA GLY A 457 0.10 11.08 -2.34
C GLY A 457 -0.75 11.40 -1.12
N GLY A 458 -2.06 11.36 -1.29
CA GLY A 458 -3.04 11.42 -0.21
C GLY A 458 -3.05 10.12 0.59
N ALA A 459 -3.00 8.97 -0.09
CA ALA A 459 -2.80 7.65 0.51
C ALA A 459 -1.58 6.96 -0.13
N ASN A 460 -0.95 6.04 0.61
CA ASN A 460 0.25 5.32 0.17
C ASN A 460 0.18 3.84 0.60
N PHE A 461 1.31 3.10 0.63
CA PHE A 461 1.38 1.64 0.75
C PHE A 461 0.60 1.03 1.93
N PRO A 462 0.41 1.66 3.09
CA PRO A 462 -0.43 1.10 4.13
C PRO A 462 -1.88 0.94 3.68
N GLY A 463 -2.33 1.79 2.74
CA GLY A 463 -3.67 1.75 2.17
C GLY A 463 -4.77 1.98 3.19
N ALA A 464 -5.96 1.56 2.83
CA ALA A 464 -7.15 1.62 3.67
C ALA A 464 -7.42 0.28 4.36
N THR A 465 -8.37 0.27 5.27
CA THR A 465 -9.02 -0.91 5.82
C THR A 465 -10.51 -0.83 5.58
N VAL A 466 -11.18 -1.97 5.38
CA VAL A 466 -12.62 -2.01 5.15
C VAL A 466 -13.29 -2.94 6.14
N ASP A 467 -14.41 -2.49 6.68
CA ASP A 467 -15.25 -3.32 7.55
C ASP A 467 -16.20 -4.17 6.70
N PRO A 468 -16.00 -5.49 6.62
CA PRO A 468 -16.84 -6.36 5.81
C PRO A 468 -18.27 -6.51 6.37
N GLU A 469 -18.51 -6.13 7.64
CA GLU A 469 -19.84 -6.21 8.26
C GLU A 469 -20.71 -5.00 7.90
N THR A 470 -20.09 -3.82 7.65
CA THR A 470 -20.82 -2.57 7.40
C THR A 470 -20.61 -1.99 6.02
N GLY A 471 -19.55 -2.39 5.31
CA GLY A 471 -19.13 -1.79 4.04
C GLY A 471 -18.47 -0.42 4.19
N ILE A 472 -18.04 -0.03 5.41
CA ILE A 472 -17.34 1.22 5.65
C ILE A 472 -15.84 1.04 5.43
N ILE A 473 -15.23 1.89 4.61
CA ILE A 473 -13.78 1.97 4.41
C ILE A 473 -13.18 3.12 5.21
N TYR A 474 -12.04 2.88 5.85
CA TYR A 474 -11.32 3.84 6.67
C TYR A 474 -9.98 4.15 6.03
N ILE A 475 -9.74 5.41 5.72
CA ILE A 475 -8.61 5.86 4.91
C ILE A 475 -7.77 6.85 5.71
N PRO A 476 -6.59 6.46 6.20
CA PRO A 476 -5.62 7.41 6.71
C PRO A 476 -5.01 8.17 5.55
N SER A 477 -4.94 9.49 5.66
CA SER A 477 -4.38 10.34 4.60
C SER A 477 -3.55 11.49 5.17
N ALA A 478 -2.71 12.07 4.31
CA ALA A 478 -1.91 13.22 4.66
C ALA A 478 -1.88 14.25 3.52
N THR A 479 -2.17 15.50 3.86
CA THR A 479 -2.00 16.63 2.95
C THR A 479 -0.53 17.03 2.91
N LEU A 480 0.22 16.44 1.98
CA LEU A 480 1.64 16.72 1.79
C LEU A 480 1.89 17.32 0.42
N PRO A 481 2.01 18.62 0.37
CA PRO A 481 2.37 19.29 -0.86
C PRO A 481 3.85 19.13 -1.18
N HIS A 482 4.16 19.12 -2.48
CA HIS A 482 5.53 19.24 -2.99
C HIS A 482 5.61 20.36 -4.03
N GLY A 483 6.67 21.16 -3.95
CA GLY A 483 7.04 22.04 -5.05
C GLY A 483 7.80 21.24 -6.10
N MET A 484 7.13 20.89 -7.21
CA MET A 484 7.71 20.10 -8.31
C MET A 484 8.28 20.99 -9.39
N GLY A 485 9.61 21.06 -9.48
CA GLY A 485 10.34 21.83 -10.49
C GLY A 485 11.35 20.98 -11.25
N LEU A 486 11.32 21.02 -12.56
CA LEU A 486 12.27 20.30 -13.40
C LEU A 486 13.53 21.12 -13.64
N VAL A 487 14.67 20.45 -13.60
CA VAL A 487 16.00 21.04 -13.89
C VAL A 487 16.74 20.20 -14.92
N ALA A 488 17.60 20.83 -15.70
CA ALA A 488 18.52 20.08 -16.55
C ALA A 488 19.54 19.34 -15.67
N PRO A 489 19.74 18.03 -15.85
CA PRO A 489 20.77 17.30 -15.13
C PRO A 489 22.18 17.77 -15.57
N PRO A 490 23.23 17.53 -14.75
CA PRO A 490 24.60 17.78 -15.18
C PRO A 490 24.91 17.06 -16.49
N ALA A 491 25.69 17.70 -17.35
CA ALA A 491 26.03 17.16 -18.67
C ALA A 491 26.67 15.76 -18.59
N GLY A 492 26.10 14.80 -19.31
CA GLY A 492 26.60 13.41 -19.37
C GLY A 492 26.22 12.53 -18.17
N THR A 493 25.35 12.99 -17.27
CA THR A 493 24.89 12.21 -16.13
C THR A 493 23.50 11.58 -16.34
N SER A 494 22.79 11.96 -17.40
CA SER A 494 21.44 11.47 -17.69
C SER A 494 21.19 11.36 -19.19
N ASP A 495 20.38 10.39 -19.57
CA ASP A 495 19.80 10.28 -20.91
C ASP A 495 18.55 11.19 -21.07
N TRP A 496 18.02 11.71 -19.95
CA TRP A 496 16.84 12.58 -19.92
C TRP A 496 17.24 14.06 -19.95
N PRO A 497 16.50 14.92 -20.65
CA PRO A 497 16.76 16.37 -20.65
C PRO A 497 16.38 17.05 -19.34
N TYR A 498 15.54 16.39 -18.53
CA TYR A 498 15.06 16.93 -17.26
C TYR A 498 15.08 15.88 -16.16
N THR A 499 15.35 16.33 -14.92
CA THR A 499 15.19 15.60 -13.68
C THR A 499 14.40 16.46 -12.70
N ILE A 500 13.82 15.82 -11.67
CA ILE A 500 13.03 16.52 -10.65
C ILE A 500 13.94 17.18 -9.61
N GLN A 501 13.56 18.38 -9.19
CA GLN A 501 14.00 19.00 -7.95
C GLN A 501 12.76 19.37 -7.14
N MET A 502 12.58 18.69 -6.00
CA MET A 502 11.45 18.92 -5.12
C MET A 502 11.77 19.93 -4.05
N ASP A 503 10.80 20.81 -3.76
CA ASP A 503 10.76 21.61 -2.56
C ASP A 503 9.81 20.93 -1.58
N THR A 504 10.28 20.70 -0.37
CA THR A 504 9.53 20.11 0.75
C THR A 504 9.48 21.08 1.92
N GLN A 505 8.60 20.85 2.90
CA GLN A 505 8.47 21.68 4.11
C GLN A 505 8.31 23.17 3.79
N ILE A 506 7.41 23.48 2.85
CA ILE A 506 7.16 24.85 2.41
C ILE A 506 6.12 25.49 3.33
N GLY A 507 6.46 26.62 3.92
CA GLY A 507 5.51 27.42 4.70
C GLY A 507 6.17 28.49 5.56
N PRO A 508 5.38 29.40 6.12
CA PRO A 508 5.88 30.52 6.92
C PRO A 508 6.29 30.05 8.32
N PHE A 509 7.42 30.53 8.81
CA PHE A 509 7.89 30.33 10.18
C PHE A 509 8.05 28.86 10.63
N GLY A 510 8.20 27.90 9.69
CA GLY A 510 8.24 26.47 9.98
C GLY A 510 6.87 25.79 9.99
N LEU A 511 5.78 26.54 9.83
CA LEU A 511 4.44 25.99 9.67
C LEU A 511 4.18 25.56 8.23
N PRO A 512 3.26 24.61 7.97
CA PRO A 512 2.84 24.28 6.60
C PRO A 512 2.21 25.48 5.88
N LEU A 513 2.38 25.55 4.55
CA LEU A 513 1.80 26.62 3.74
C LEU A 513 0.26 26.56 3.66
N LEU A 514 -0.30 25.35 3.83
CA LEU A 514 -1.74 25.09 3.72
C LEU A 514 -2.44 25.15 5.07
N LYS A 515 -3.76 25.41 5.02
CA LYS A 515 -4.66 25.22 6.16
C LYS A 515 -4.76 23.75 6.55
N PRO A 516 -4.93 23.44 7.86
CA PRO A 516 -5.22 22.07 8.31
C PRO A 516 -6.60 21.56 7.80
N PRO A 517 -6.93 20.27 8.01
CA PRO A 517 -6.14 19.27 8.70
C PRO A 517 -4.96 18.77 7.84
N TYR A 518 -3.81 18.53 8.48
CA TYR A 518 -2.60 18.07 7.78
C TYR A 518 -2.57 16.55 7.61
N ARG A 519 -3.05 15.82 8.63
CA ARG A 519 -3.40 14.40 8.56
C ARG A 519 -4.82 14.19 9.01
N ARG A 520 -5.45 13.17 8.46
CA ARG A 520 -6.82 12.81 8.79
C ARG A 520 -7.07 11.32 8.61
N ILE A 521 -8.16 10.85 9.21
CA ILE A 521 -8.77 9.58 8.87
C ILE A 521 -10.16 9.90 8.35
N THR A 522 -10.50 9.33 7.20
CA THR A 522 -11.81 9.48 6.57
C THR A 522 -12.52 8.14 6.55
N ALA A 523 -13.74 8.07 7.08
CA ALA A 523 -14.63 6.93 6.95
C ALA A 523 -15.63 7.19 5.83
N ILE A 524 -15.75 6.24 4.89
CA ILE A 524 -16.66 6.33 3.74
C ILE A 524 -17.54 5.09 3.73
N ASP A 525 -18.84 5.26 3.66
CA ASP A 525 -19.78 4.17 3.44
C ASP A 525 -19.80 3.81 1.95
N LEU A 526 -19.30 2.63 1.61
CA LEU A 526 -19.24 2.13 0.23
C LEU A 526 -20.62 1.69 -0.30
N ASN A 527 -21.64 1.59 0.54
CA ASN A 527 -23.01 1.33 0.07
C ASN A 527 -23.67 2.60 -0.51
N THR A 528 -23.21 3.77 -0.07
CA THR A 528 -23.76 5.06 -0.51
C THR A 528 -22.78 5.95 -1.25
N GLY A 529 -21.48 5.72 -1.07
CA GLY A 529 -20.39 6.56 -1.57
C GLY A 529 -20.27 7.89 -0.82
N GLU A 530 -20.83 8.01 0.40
CA GLU A 530 -20.79 9.23 1.19
C GLU A 530 -19.80 9.12 2.35
N HIS A 531 -19.19 10.24 2.74
CA HIS A 531 -18.36 10.32 3.94
C HIS A 531 -19.24 10.16 5.19
N VAL A 532 -18.92 9.22 6.06
CA VAL A 532 -19.58 9.04 7.36
C VAL A 532 -19.03 10.04 8.37
N TRP A 533 -17.70 10.13 8.44
CA TRP A 533 -16.98 11.10 9.25
C TRP A 533 -15.56 11.32 8.72
N GLN A 534 -14.98 12.43 9.13
CA GLN A 534 -13.57 12.75 8.89
C GLN A 534 -13.02 13.47 10.13
N ILE A 535 -11.89 12.97 10.65
CA ILE A 535 -11.24 13.53 11.83
C ILE A 535 -9.80 13.92 11.54
N PRO A 536 -9.27 15.01 12.15
CA PRO A 536 -7.84 15.28 12.19
C PRO A 536 -7.12 14.15 12.92
N PHE A 537 -5.99 13.70 12.41
CA PHE A 537 -5.21 12.62 13.01
C PHE A 537 -3.89 13.16 13.58
N GLY A 538 -3.81 13.25 14.91
CA GLY A 538 -2.72 13.87 15.65
C GLY A 538 -2.96 15.36 15.97
N LYS A 539 -2.18 15.90 16.92
CA LYS A 539 -2.31 17.29 17.40
C LYS A 539 -1.84 18.30 16.34
N GLY A 540 -0.76 17.98 15.62
CA GLY A 540 -0.12 18.90 14.69
C GLY A 540 0.58 20.06 15.40
N PRO A 541 0.87 21.17 14.69
CA PRO A 541 1.66 22.29 15.21
C PRO A 541 0.85 23.26 16.10
N ALA A 542 -0.18 22.79 16.81
CA ALA A 542 -0.98 23.64 17.70
C ALA A 542 -0.12 24.31 18.81
N ASP A 543 0.92 23.62 19.24
CA ASP A 543 1.87 24.11 20.26
C ASP A 543 2.99 24.99 19.67
N HIS A 544 2.97 25.30 18.38
CA HIS A 544 3.93 26.19 17.75
C HIS A 544 3.88 27.59 18.41
N PRO A 545 5.03 28.25 18.71
CA PRO A 545 5.06 29.54 19.42
C PRO A 545 4.17 30.63 18.85
N MET A 546 3.90 30.59 17.55
CA MET A 546 2.97 31.54 16.90
C MET A 546 1.49 31.13 17.01
N LEU A 547 1.18 29.90 17.45
CA LEU A 547 -0.17 29.34 17.50
C LEU A 547 -0.64 28.99 18.92
N GLU A 548 0.25 28.69 19.85
CA GLU A 548 -0.06 28.22 21.22
C GLU A 548 -1.07 29.10 21.97
N HIS A 549 -1.10 30.41 21.69
CA HIS A 549 -2.02 31.37 22.32
C HIS A 549 -3.42 31.34 21.72
N LEU A 550 -3.68 30.56 20.65
CA LEU A 550 -4.94 30.54 19.93
C LEU A 550 -5.89 29.43 20.41
N ASP A 551 -5.42 28.54 21.30
CA ASP A 551 -6.21 27.40 21.83
C ASP A 551 -6.91 26.60 20.69
N LEU A 552 -6.11 26.13 19.72
CA LEU A 552 -6.60 25.49 18.51
C LEU A 552 -6.98 24.01 18.79
N PRO A 553 -7.99 23.48 18.10
CA PRO A 553 -8.28 22.05 18.12
C PRO A 553 -7.15 21.26 17.44
N PRO A 554 -7.15 19.92 17.52
CA PRO A 554 -6.20 19.10 16.78
C PRO A 554 -6.17 19.43 15.28
N LEU A 555 -4.98 19.63 14.72
CA LEU A 555 -4.76 20.09 13.35
C LEU A 555 -4.31 18.95 12.40
N GLY A 556 -4.06 17.76 12.94
CA GLY A 556 -3.41 16.66 12.23
C GLY A 556 -1.88 16.82 12.21
N SER A 557 -1.16 15.71 12.34
CA SER A 557 0.31 15.69 12.32
C SER A 557 0.89 16.22 11.01
N VAL A 558 2.02 16.98 11.09
CA VAL A 558 2.67 17.61 9.91
C VAL A 558 3.94 16.90 9.46
N PHE A 559 4.40 15.85 10.14
CA PHE A 559 5.72 15.27 9.90
C PHE A 559 5.84 14.45 8.62
N SER A 560 7.06 14.49 8.08
CA SER A 560 7.41 14.23 6.68
C SER A 560 7.57 12.77 6.28
N ASP A 561 7.59 11.83 7.20
CA ASP A 561 7.68 10.41 6.86
C ASP A 561 6.30 9.79 6.60
N VAL A 562 5.60 10.43 5.72
CA VAL A 562 4.20 10.24 5.35
C VAL A 562 3.86 8.88 4.83
N VAL A 563 4.82 8.29 4.20
CA VAL A 563 4.63 7.01 3.51
C VAL A 563 4.49 5.86 4.51
N ALA A 564 4.93 6.07 5.76
CA ALA A 564 5.09 4.99 6.73
C ALA A 564 4.16 5.05 7.94
N GLU A 565 3.67 6.22 8.30
CA GLU A 565 2.87 6.38 9.50
C GLU A 565 1.39 6.26 9.19
N GLY A 566 0.66 5.51 10.04
CA GLY A 566 -0.79 5.47 9.98
C GLY A 566 -1.40 4.26 9.27
N GLY A 567 -0.71 3.12 9.24
CA GLY A 567 -1.40 1.87 8.96
C GLY A 567 -2.59 1.73 9.92
N VAL A 568 -3.73 1.29 9.40
CA VAL A 568 -4.96 1.12 10.18
C VAL A 568 -5.38 -0.34 10.23
N LEU A 569 -5.89 -0.74 11.39
CA LEU A 569 -6.51 -2.02 11.68
C LEU A 569 -7.91 -1.77 12.23
N ILE A 570 -8.87 -2.56 11.86
CA ILE A 570 -10.19 -2.57 12.54
C ILE A 570 -10.46 -3.87 13.26
N THR A 571 -11.16 -3.75 14.37
CA THR A 571 -11.76 -4.86 15.09
C THR A 571 -13.29 -4.74 15.02
N LYS A 572 -14.03 -5.53 15.81
CA LYS A 572 -15.49 -5.39 15.88
C LYS A 572 -15.94 -3.98 16.30
N THR A 573 -15.17 -3.29 17.14
CA THR A 573 -15.56 -1.99 17.72
C THR A 573 -14.57 -0.87 17.47
N LEU A 574 -13.29 -1.18 17.29
CA LEU A 574 -12.21 -0.20 17.26
C LEU A 574 -11.62 -0.01 15.85
N LEU A 575 -11.21 1.21 15.60
CA LEU A 575 -10.22 1.59 14.60
C LEU A 575 -8.90 1.87 15.33
N ILE A 576 -7.86 1.07 15.07
CA ILE A 576 -6.58 1.13 15.75
C ILE A 576 -5.53 1.64 14.76
N SER A 577 -4.73 2.61 15.21
CA SER A 577 -3.60 3.16 14.47
C SER A 577 -2.53 3.66 15.43
N TYR A 578 -1.50 4.35 14.94
CA TYR A 578 -0.49 4.97 15.77
C TYR A 578 -0.02 6.31 15.19
N LEU A 579 0.52 7.15 16.06
CA LEU A 579 1.13 8.43 15.75
C LEU A 579 2.58 8.42 16.21
N ALA A 580 3.48 9.02 15.44
CA ALA A 580 4.83 9.27 15.94
C ALA A 580 4.76 10.30 17.07
N GLN A 581 5.40 10.00 18.19
CA GLN A 581 5.61 10.93 19.28
C GLN A 581 6.86 11.77 18.94
N ARG A 582 6.80 12.56 17.88
CA ARG A 582 7.72 13.68 17.77
C ARG A 582 7.06 14.84 18.51
N ASP A 583 7.54 15.09 19.70
CA ASP A 583 7.30 16.36 20.30
C ASP A 583 8.10 17.39 19.50
N GLU A 584 7.42 18.37 18.90
CA GLU A 584 8.07 19.48 18.20
C GLU A 584 8.93 20.31 19.18
N ILE A 585 8.69 20.15 20.48
CA ILE A 585 9.43 20.75 21.58
C ILE A 585 10.65 19.91 21.98
N ASP A 586 10.60 18.56 21.80
CA ASP A 586 11.71 17.66 22.06
C ASP A 586 12.04 16.81 20.81
N PRO A 587 12.98 17.26 19.97
CA PRO A 587 13.42 16.51 18.81
C PRO A 587 14.06 15.15 19.14
N GLU A 588 14.40 14.93 20.43
CA GLU A 588 14.97 13.69 20.94
C GLU A 588 13.91 12.71 21.46
N ALA A 589 12.63 13.08 21.48
CA ALA A 589 11.55 12.15 21.82
C ALA A 589 11.39 11.08 20.72
N HIS A 590 11.75 9.85 21.07
CA HIS A 590 11.79 8.70 20.17
C HIS A 590 10.68 7.71 20.51
N GLY A 591 9.42 7.99 20.21
CA GLY A 591 8.35 7.07 20.55
C GLY A 591 7.16 7.16 19.62
N SER A 592 6.14 6.39 19.94
CA SER A 592 4.84 6.43 19.27
C SER A 592 3.71 6.43 20.28
N ILE A 593 2.53 6.80 19.83
CA ILE A 593 1.28 6.67 20.56
C ILE A 593 0.40 5.71 19.77
N LEU A 594 0.11 4.53 20.32
CA LEU A 594 -0.91 3.65 19.78
C LEU A 594 -2.27 4.22 20.18
N VAL A 595 -3.18 4.36 19.22
CA VAL A 595 -4.47 5.04 19.43
C VAL A 595 -5.63 4.16 18.98
N ALA A 596 -6.75 4.23 19.71
CA ALA A 596 -8.00 3.59 19.33
C ALA A 596 -9.11 4.62 19.20
N HIS A 597 -9.85 4.53 18.13
CA HIS A 597 -11.06 5.30 17.89
C HIS A 597 -12.27 4.38 17.80
N ASP A 598 -13.43 4.86 18.19
CA ASP A 598 -14.70 4.22 17.84
C ASP A 598 -14.83 4.23 16.31
N LYS A 599 -14.96 3.05 15.71
CA LYS A 599 -14.99 2.96 14.23
C LYS A 599 -16.22 3.61 13.61
N MET A 600 -17.33 3.73 14.35
CA MET A 600 -18.57 4.30 13.81
C MET A 600 -18.62 5.82 13.91
N THR A 601 -17.95 6.42 14.90
CA THR A 601 -18.02 7.87 15.17
C THR A 601 -16.71 8.62 14.96
N GLY A 602 -15.57 7.92 14.93
CA GLY A 602 -14.24 8.52 14.91
C GLY A 602 -13.81 9.10 16.28
N GLU A 603 -14.59 8.92 17.36
CA GLU A 603 -14.23 9.38 18.70
C GLU A 603 -12.98 8.66 19.23
N LEU A 604 -12.03 9.42 19.78
CA LEU A 604 -10.85 8.85 20.43
C LEU A 604 -11.26 8.18 21.75
N LEU A 605 -11.00 6.88 21.87
CA LEU A 605 -11.37 6.07 23.02
C LEU A 605 -10.19 5.76 23.96
N GLY A 606 -8.98 5.69 23.45
CA GLY A 606 -7.81 5.36 24.26
C GLY A 606 -6.48 5.59 23.55
N GLU A 607 -5.45 5.77 24.37
CA GLU A 607 -4.07 5.98 23.94
C GLU A 607 -3.11 5.16 24.79
N VAL A 608 -2.05 4.62 24.18
CA VAL A 608 -0.95 3.91 24.85
C VAL A 608 0.37 4.47 24.37
N LEU A 609 1.20 4.97 25.30
CA LEU A 609 2.54 5.45 24.99
C LEU A 609 3.48 4.27 24.72
N VAL A 610 4.24 4.36 23.65
CA VAL A 610 5.20 3.36 23.21
C VAL A 610 6.57 4.02 23.12
N ASP A 611 7.57 3.43 23.75
CA ASP A 611 8.96 3.93 23.80
C ASP A 611 9.75 3.68 22.51
N GLN A 612 9.11 3.05 21.51
CA GLN A 612 9.68 2.72 20.20
C GLN A 612 8.90 3.44 19.10
N ARG A 613 9.60 3.82 18.04
CA ARG A 613 8.97 4.35 16.83
C ARG A 613 8.34 3.24 16.03
N LEU A 614 7.02 3.28 15.84
CA LEU A 614 6.25 2.29 15.08
C LEU A 614 6.23 2.67 13.58
N HIS A 615 6.31 1.65 12.70
CA HIS A 615 6.37 1.85 11.26
C HIS A 615 5.55 0.85 10.44
N GLY A 616 5.33 -0.36 10.95
CA GLY A 616 4.53 -1.38 10.28
C GLY A 616 3.03 -1.15 10.48
N PRO A 617 2.17 -1.57 9.54
CA PRO A 617 0.74 -1.65 9.80
C PRO A 617 0.44 -2.53 11.02
N PRO A 618 -0.45 -2.11 11.93
CA PRO A 618 -0.86 -2.95 13.04
C PRO A 618 -1.68 -4.15 12.56
N MET A 619 -1.58 -5.26 13.27
CA MET A 619 -2.43 -6.44 13.08
C MET A 619 -2.91 -6.97 14.43
N SER A 620 -4.01 -7.73 14.46
CA SER A 620 -4.52 -8.33 15.69
C SER A 620 -4.80 -9.81 15.51
N TYR A 621 -4.46 -10.59 16.56
CA TYR A 621 -4.63 -12.03 16.58
C TYR A 621 -5.05 -12.49 17.98
N GLN A 622 -5.41 -13.78 18.12
CA GLN A 622 -5.83 -14.36 19.38
C GLN A 622 -5.13 -15.70 19.63
N VAL A 623 -4.68 -15.92 20.85
CA VAL A 623 -4.16 -17.21 21.32
C VAL A 623 -4.95 -17.64 22.57
N GLY A 624 -5.65 -18.76 22.49
CA GLY A 624 -6.63 -19.11 23.51
C GLY A 624 -7.71 -18.03 23.62
N ASP A 625 -7.93 -17.52 24.82
CA ASP A 625 -8.90 -16.46 25.07
C ASP A 625 -8.27 -15.05 25.09
N LYS A 626 -6.97 -14.92 24.79
CA LYS A 626 -6.24 -13.64 24.87
C LYS A 626 -6.01 -13.03 23.49
N GLN A 627 -6.48 -11.79 23.32
CA GLN A 627 -6.25 -10.97 22.13
C GLN A 627 -4.93 -10.22 22.25
N TYR A 628 -4.26 -10.08 21.12
CA TYR A 628 -2.99 -9.35 20.98
C TYR A 628 -3.06 -8.37 19.80
N ILE A 629 -2.27 -7.30 19.89
CA ILE A 629 -1.99 -6.36 18.80
C ILE A 629 -0.49 -6.38 18.56
N ALA A 630 -0.06 -6.61 17.31
CA ALA A 630 1.35 -6.61 16.94
C ALA A 630 1.65 -5.47 15.96
N VAL A 631 2.79 -4.79 16.15
CA VAL A 631 3.27 -3.72 15.29
C VAL A 631 4.79 -3.77 15.20
N ALA A 632 5.34 -3.62 14.01
CA ALA A 632 6.78 -3.50 13.79
C ALA A 632 7.23 -2.05 14.05
N GLY A 633 8.39 -1.88 14.68
CA GLY A 633 8.98 -0.59 15.01
C GLY A 633 10.50 -0.59 14.87
N GLY A 634 11.11 0.59 15.02
CA GLY A 634 12.53 0.82 14.82
C GLY A 634 12.85 1.37 13.42
N GLY A 635 14.09 1.74 13.18
CA GLY A 635 14.48 2.38 11.95
C GLY A 635 15.98 2.65 11.89
N ARG A 636 16.37 3.71 11.20
CA ARG A 636 17.79 4.05 10.99
C ARG A 636 18.56 4.30 12.29
N ASP A 637 17.88 4.85 13.28
CA ASP A 637 18.46 5.32 14.52
C ASP A 637 18.09 4.43 15.72
N ASP A 638 17.15 3.50 15.52
CA ASP A 638 16.63 2.59 16.55
C ASP A 638 16.77 1.13 16.11
N ASP A 639 16.92 0.22 17.07
CA ASP A 639 16.89 -1.21 16.81
C ASP A 639 15.53 -1.63 16.26
N ASN A 640 15.53 -2.42 15.20
CA ASN A 640 14.31 -2.97 14.63
C ASN A 640 13.72 -4.03 15.56
N GLU A 641 12.49 -3.84 15.99
CA GLU A 641 11.76 -4.73 16.90
C GLU A 641 10.33 -4.96 16.45
N LEU A 642 9.79 -6.12 16.77
CA LEU A 642 8.36 -6.37 16.75
C LEU A 642 7.83 -6.21 18.19
N LEU A 643 6.83 -5.36 18.35
CA LEU A 643 6.17 -5.11 19.63
C LEU A 643 4.79 -5.77 19.62
N VAL A 644 4.47 -6.46 20.71
CA VAL A 644 3.16 -7.10 20.88
C VAL A 644 2.53 -6.64 22.20
N PHE A 645 1.32 -6.15 22.07
CA PHE A 645 0.52 -5.59 23.16
C PHE A 645 -0.63 -6.53 23.54
N ALA A 646 -0.97 -6.57 24.79
CA ALA A 646 -2.14 -7.29 25.31
C ALA A 646 -2.61 -6.64 26.62
N LEU A 647 -3.82 -6.97 27.04
CA LEU A 647 -4.30 -6.64 28.37
C LEU A 647 -3.47 -7.36 29.44
N PRO A 648 -3.23 -6.75 30.62
CA PRO A 648 -2.57 -7.41 31.74
C PRO A 648 -3.33 -8.67 32.16
N ASN A 649 -2.64 -9.63 32.83
CA ASN A 649 -3.24 -10.91 33.27
C ASN A 649 -4.14 -10.71 34.49
#